data_8e60d5cfaa89ab5fc51816e958ab5da6
#
_entry.id   8e60d5cfaa89ab5fc51816e958ab5da6
#
_cell.length_a   1.000
_cell.length_b   1.000
_cell.length_c   1.000
_cell.angle_alpha   90.00
_cell.angle_beta   90.00
_cell.angle_gamma   90.00
#
_symmetry.space_group_name_H-M   'P 1'
#
loop_
_entity.id
_entity.type
_entity.pdbx_description
1 polymer ?
#
loop_
_entity_poly.entity_id
_entity_poly.type
_entity_poly.pdbx_seq_one_letter_code
_entity_poly.pdbx_strand_id
1 'polypeptide(L)'
;DAQDNKVSIQWGQDMGDTNISLYFDHYQREEIRGNEDPKWLAQDARVSPGLGAYDGTAWDDTSWRNNNAASKYGIWRGGGNRYLHTRPDTGGCAWVGTGGPTCLYESTSTNPNSDSLRAYYNETRWMRPDLERNNLFVFVNTTLDSGVEAYSEIGLYNSVAHQQLYGGTTLGAGGCGRTGTCTQPYLVPLSNYWLNQIVDSDGNKLVDSSQITNGLGLYKSRHRFDTPRGYESHRTTVRLLQGFRGSMGDWDWDTAIVISEAKSKQDNYGRQSMTLLDAALAKSTSDAYNPFCGGNCSDESSFTMNIFRGNTTSLHMWDFKMTNPNVYELPAGPVGMLIGAEIRKEAYTDDRDPRINGTIPYTVPVGPRAGLTFPLISDIVNSSATPDSNGSRVTSSFFTELQIPITDKIDMQYALRMEDSNDYGKATVSKLALGWQVMDQVKFRYSNNETFRAPALILVNEGFLGRSTSTNDALLQYAAGEDQDNYSMQRITEGNKGLTPEEGDNESIGLVIEPVDGLIITMDKWSIETTDTIGIFGMTNAILLDTLIRAEGGPTECTGNPNVKRTAYAGYDFAWPSTLCPAGEVQSVNDYYVNTDTRTIEGKDTSVMYNIDTDVGRFGFKVMHVHYDTFNQAAGGDARRLSDAANGTLAGLATVRGIDSLLNLNGRIDDKYTMKASWRNGPYEVLVSGTQWAEFFESAHTETIDGVRQMWPVDEMTVVNVTLGYKFDNGLRVRLQVKNIEDERAPLADETFGMYWGDLHTDFGQNYNIEFYKKF
;
A
#
# COMPACT_ATOMS: atom_id res chain seq x y z
N ASP A 1 16.79 19.27 -7.15
CA ASP A 1 15.82 20.31 -6.76
C ASP A 1 14.57 20.16 -7.62
N ALA A 2 13.47 19.68 -7.05
CA ALA A 2 12.21 19.53 -7.75
C ALA A 2 11.26 20.69 -7.44
N GLN A 3 10.57 21.21 -8.46
CA GLN A 3 9.66 22.34 -8.36
C GLN A 3 8.21 21.90 -8.41
N ASP A 4 7.39 22.56 -7.60
CA ASP A 4 5.94 22.43 -7.61
C ASP A 4 5.31 23.79 -7.88
N ASN A 5 4.38 23.85 -8.83
CA ASN A 5 3.67 25.08 -9.21
C ASN A 5 2.16 24.86 -9.07
N LYS A 6 1.46 25.83 -8.49
CA LYS A 6 0.01 25.82 -8.39
C LYS A 6 -0.58 27.17 -8.74
N VAL A 7 -1.58 27.17 -9.60
CA VAL A 7 -2.40 28.34 -9.90
C VAL A 7 -3.87 28.00 -9.61
N SER A 8 -4.52 28.84 -8.79
CA SER A 8 -5.93 28.66 -8.48
C SER A 8 -6.69 29.96 -8.75
N ILE A 9 -7.84 29.84 -9.40
CA ILE A 9 -8.76 30.96 -9.71
C ILE A 9 -10.11 30.63 -9.10
N GLN A 10 -10.66 31.59 -8.36
CA GLN A 10 -12.02 31.54 -7.87
C GLN A 10 -12.77 32.78 -8.37
N TRP A 11 -13.92 32.56 -8.96
CA TRP A 11 -14.79 33.61 -9.46
C TRP A 11 -16.23 33.35 -9.03
N GLY A 12 -16.96 34.38 -8.75
CA GLY A 12 -18.38 34.30 -8.43
C GLY A 12 -19.12 35.56 -8.82
N GLN A 13 -20.37 35.41 -9.25
CA GLN A 13 -21.23 36.50 -9.66
C GLN A 13 -22.68 36.22 -9.31
N ASP A 14 -23.33 37.24 -8.75
CA ASP A 14 -24.76 37.28 -8.53
C ASP A 14 -25.45 37.93 -9.74
N MET A 15 -26.45 37.27 -10.30
CA MET A 15 -27.25 37.73 -11.45
C MET A 15 -28.75 37.67 -11.10
N GLY A 16 -29.17 38.52 -10.14
CA GLY A 16 -30.53 38.53 -9.62
C GLY A 16 -30.79 37.25 -8.78
N ASP A 17 -31.72 36.43 -9.22
CA ASP A 17 -32.08 35.18 -8.50
C ASP A 17 -31.10 34.03 -8.73
N THR A 18 -30.06 34.25 -9.53
CA THR A 18 -29.06 33.24 -9.87
C THR A 18 -27.67 33.64 -9.36
N ASN A 19 -27.02 32.76 -8.62
CA ASN A 19 -25.61 32.84 -8.22
C ASN A 19 -24.79 31.80 -8.99
N ILE A 20 -23.68 32.21 -9.59
CA ILE A 20 -22.73 31.31 -10.26
C ILE A 20 -21.38 31.46 -9.56
N SER A 21 -20.77 30.33 -9.19
CA SER A 21 -19.41 30.27 -8.68
C SER A 21 -18.59 29.29 -9.50
N LEU A 22 -17.34 29.66 -9.76
CA LEU A 22 -16.38 28.85 -10.50
C LEU A 22 -15.09 28.76 -9.68
N TYR A 23 -14.57 27.55 -9.58
CA TYR A 23 -13.23 27.29 -9.05
C TYR A 23 -12.45 26.49 -10.08
N PHE A 24 -11.26 26.98 -10.41
CA PHE A 24 -10.30 26.27 -11.25
C PHE A 24 -8.95 26.20 -10.53
N ASP A 25 -8.30 25.04 -10.58
CA ASP A 25 -6.92 24.91 -10.14
C ASP A 25 -6.09 24.07 -11.12
N HIS A 26 -4.90 24.54 -11.37
CA HIS A 26 -3.85 23.85 -12.11
C HIS A 26 -2.67 23.64 -11.18
N TYR A 27 -2.18 22.41 -11.13
CA TYR A 27 -1.03 22.01 -10.33
C TYR A 27 -0.08 21.19 -11.17
N GLN A 28 1.20 21.53 -11.09
CA GLN A 28 2.28 20.79 -11.72
C GLN A 28 3.39 20.58 -10.72
N ARG A 29 3.95 19.38 -10.68
CA ARG A 29 5.16 19.06 -9.90
C ARG A 29 6.10 18.21 -10.73
N GLU A 30 7.40 18.36 -10.45
CA GLU A 30 8.47 17.57 -11.04
C GLU A 30 8.74 16.30 -10.25
N GLU A 31 9.37 15.34 -10.93
CA GLU A 31 9.85 14.13 -10.29
C GLU A 31 11.00 14.42 -9.32
N ILE A 32 11.24 13.52 -8.38
CA ILE A 32 12.45 13.42 -7.56
C ILE A 32 13.08 12.05 -7.83
N ARG A 33 14.34 12.04 -8.23
CA ARG A 33 15.05 10.81 -8.60
C ARG A 33 15.82 10.23 -7.42
N GLY A 34 15.90 8.90 -7.36
CA GLY A 34 16.60 8.23 -6.27
C GLY A 34 18.11 8.45 -6.26
N ASN A 35 18.71 8.78 -7.40
CA ASN A 35 20.14 9.06 -7.51
C ASN A 35 20.53 10.51 -7.17
N GLU A 36 19.55 11.37 -6.84
CA GLU A 36 19.81 12.76 -6.40
C GLU A 36 20.26 12.83 -4.94
N ASP A 37 20.00 11.81 -4.14
CA ASP A 37 20.41 11.74 -2.75
C ASP A 37 21.33 10.54 -2.49
N PRO A 38 22.52 10.74 -1.91
CA PRO A 38 23.46 9.66 -1.60
C PRO A 38 22.88 8.61 -0.63
N LYS A 39 22.03 8.99 0.33
CA LYS A 39 21.36 8.07 1.26
C LYS A 39 20.44 7.13 0.49
N TRP A 40 19.62 7.65 -0.41
CA TRP A 40 18.73 6.84 -1.22
C TRP A 40 19.49 5.94 -2.22
N LEU A 41 20.54 6.50 -2.85
CA LEU A 41 21.33 5.75 -3.82
C LEU A 41 22.10 4.60 -3.18
N ALA A 42 22.76 4.85 -2.05
CA ALA A 42 23.58 3.85 -1.36
C ALA A 42 22.75 2.68 -0.81
N GLN A 43 21.54 2.95 -0.33
CA GLN A 43 20.63 1.96 0.28
C GLN A 43 21.33 1.06 1.31
N ASP A 44 22.18 1.68 2.13
CA ASP A 44 23.00 1.01 3.14
C ASP A 44 22.53 1.38 4.55
N ALA A 45 21.78 0.49 5.19
CA ALA A 45 21.24 0.69 6.54
C ALA A 45 22.32 0.63 7.63
N ARG A 46 23.52 0.09 7.34
CA ARG A 46 24.60 -0.02 8.31
C ARG A 46 25.16 1.32 8.78
N VAL A 47 24.92 2.38 8.00
CA VAL A 47 25.36 3.75 8.35
C VAL A 47 24.41 4.45 9.32
N SER A 48 23.33 3.80 9.77
CA SER A 48 22.35 4.40 10.68
C SER A 48 22.96 4.60 12.08
N PRO A 49 22.82 5.80 12.65
CA PRO A 49 23.14 6.02 14.06
C PRO A 49 22.23 5.14 14.94
N GLY A 50 22.79 4.47 15.93
CA GLY A 50 22.06 3.64 16.88
C GLY A 50 22.04 2.14 16.59
N LEU A 51 22.59 1.70 15.45
CA LEU A 51 22.79 0.27 15.16
C LEU A 51 23.95 -0.38 15.92
N GLY A 52 24.64 0.34 16.82
CA GLY A 52 25.73 -0.22 17.62
C GLY A 52 25.35 -1.48 18.41
N ALA A 53 24.05 -1.67 18.70
CA ALA A 53 23.52 -2.92 19.26
C ALA A 53 23.62 -4.13 18.32
N TYR A 54 23.84 -3.88 17.04
CA TYR A 54 23.89 -4.89 15.98
C TYR A 54 25.30 -5.07 15.38
N ASP A 55 26.30 -4.34 15.89
CA ASP A 55 27.70 -4.48 15.51
C ASP A 55 28.16 -5.93 15.69
N GLY A 56 28.71 -6.53 14.62
CA GLY A 56 29.13 -7.93 14.62
C GLY A 56 28.00 -8.94 14.46
N THR A 57 26.76 -8.50 14.21
CA THR A 57 25.62 -9.35 13.83
C THR A 57 25.52 -9.49 12.30
N ALA A 58 24.57 -10.31 11.81
CA ALA A 58 24.25 -10.40 10.40
C ALA A 58 23.78 -9.06 9.81
N TRP A 59 23.36 -8.13 10.62
CA TRP A 59 22.93 -6.77 10.21
C TRP A 59 24.11 -5.83 9.92
N ASP A 60 25.27 -6.14 10.40
CA ASP A 60 26.52 -5.48 10.00
C ASP A 60 27.07 -5.99 8.66
N ASP A 61 26.49 -7.04 8.11
CA ASP A 61 26.84 -7.63 6.83
C ASP A 61 26.17 -6.90 5.65
N THR A 62 26.67 -7.24 4.45
CA THR A 62 26.12 -6.77 3.15
C THR A 62 24.64 -7.09 2.90
N SER A 63 24.03 -7.96 3.70
CA SER A 63 22.61 -8.30 3.63
C SER A 63 21.69 -7.10 3.96
N TRP A 64 22.17 -6.10 4.70
CA TRP A 64 21.44 -4.86 5.03
C TRP A 64 21.55 -3.77 3.97
N ARG A 65 22.19 -4.03 2.89
CA ARG A 65 22.15 -3.16 1.72
C ARG A 65 20.94 -3.51 0.89
N ASN A 66 20.07 -2.56 0.66
CA ASN A 66 18.92 -2.72 -0.23
C ASN A 66 19.37 -2.75 -1.71
N ASN A 67 20.56 -3.26 -1.99
CA ASN A 67 21.04 -3.56 -3.31
C ASN A 67 20.69 -5.01 -3.68
N ASN A 68 20.32 -5.23 -4.93
CA ASN A 68 19.90 -6.55 -5.38
C ASN A 68 21.02 -7.32 -6.06
N ALA A 69 21.16 -8.59 -5.72
CA ALA A 69 22.03 -9.51 -6.41
C ALA A 69 21.55 -9.85 -7.84
N ALA A 70 20.29 -9.54 -8.20
CA ALA A 70 19.83 -9.54 -9.57
C ALA A 70 20.27 -8.25 -10.26
N SER A 71 21.27 -8.33 -11.10
CA SER A 71 21.84 -7.22 -11.86
C SER A 71 22.01 -7.60 -13.34
N LYS A 72 22.55 -6.72 -14.12
CA LYS A 72 22.97 -7.03 -15.49
C LYS A 72 24.02 -8.16 -15.59
N TYR A 73 24.66 -8.47 -14.45
CA TYR A 73 25.59 -9.60 -14.31
C TYR A 73 24.82 -10.82 -13.78
N GLY A 74 24.35 -11.69 -14.65
CA GLY A 74 23.58 -12.86 -14.26
C GLY A 74 24.38 -13.89 -13.44
N ILE A 75 23.68 -14.71 -12.65
CA ILE A 75 24.22 -15.92 -12.03
C ILE A 75 23.51 -17.12 -12.63
N TRP A 76 24.30 -18.04 -13.18
CA TRP A 76 23.82 -19.20 -13.92
C TRP A 76 24.15 -20.48 -13.17
N ARG A 77 23.37 -21.50 -13.36
CA ARG A 77 23.60 -22.78 -12.74
C ARG A 77 24.52 -23.63 -13.59
N GLY A 78 25.70 -23.93 -13.05
CA GLY A 78 26.56 -25.01 -13.56
C GLY A 78 26.07 -26.38 -13.05
N GLY A 79 26.66 -27.46 -13.55
CA GLY A 79 26.39 -28.81 -13.06
C GLY A 79 26.86 -29.03 -11.62
N GLY A 80 26.15 -29.82 -10.86
CA GLY A 80 26.43 -30.05 -9.43
C GLY A 80 26.17 -28.81 -8.56
N ASN A 81 27.01 -28.57 -7.55
CA ASN A 81 26.93 -27.42 -6.64
C ASN A 81 27.74 -26.21 -7.14
N ARG A 82 27.87 -26.02 -8.46
CA ARG A 82 28.61 -24.91 -9.04
C ARG A 82 27.70 -23.88 -9.68
N TYR A 83 28.10 -22.61 -9.57
CA TYR A 83 27.43 -21.46 -10.17
C TYR A 83 28.39 -20.73 -11.09
N LEU A 84 27.89 -20.23 -12.21
CA LEU A 84 28.62 -19.41 -13.17
C LEU A 84 28.18 -17.97 -13.00
N HIS A 85 29.07 -17.11 -12.52
CA HIS A 85 28.80 -15.68 -12.32
C HIS A 85 29.33 -14.91 -13.53
N THR A 86 28.42 -14.17 -14.21
CA THR A 86 28.83 -13.14 -15.16
C THR A 86 29.52 -12.02 -14.40
N ARG A 87 30.71 -11.61 -14.83
CA ARG A 87 31.44 -10.47 -14.24
C ARG A 87 32.33 -9.79 -15.29
N PRO A 88 32.81 -8.54 -15.03
CA PRO A 88 33.84 -7.93 -15.89
C PRO A 88 35.04 -8.84 -16.04
N ASP A 89 35.58 -8.97 -17.25
CA ASP A 89 36.77 -9.76 -17.52
C ASP A 89 38.03 -9.02 -17.05
N THR A 90 38.42 -9.31 -15.81
CA THR A 90 39.67 -8.82 -15.19
C THR A 90 40.68 -9.95 -14.98
N GLY A 91 40.47 -11.07 -15.66
CA GLY A 91 41.26 -12.29 -15.54
C GLY A 91 40.69 -13.29 -14.51
N GLY A 92 41.16 -14.53 -14.58
CA GLY A 92 40.77 -15.61 -13.68
C GLY A 92 39.38 -16.20 -13.95
N CYS A 93 38.82 -16.00 -15.12
CA CYS A 93 37.56 -16.60 -15.54
C CYS A 93 37.76 -18.04 -16.01
N ALA A 94 36.78 -18.89 -15.71
CA ALA A 94 36.75 -20.26 -16.25
C ALA A 94 36.31 -20.28 -17.71
N TRP A 95 35.45 -19.33 -18.13
CA TRP A 95 34.83 -19.28 -19.43
C TRP A 95 34.84 -17.87 -20.01
N VAL A 96 35.22 -17.71 -21.26
CA VAL A 96 35.31 -16.44 -22.00
C VAL A 96 34.47 -16.49 -23.28
N GLY A 97 34.37 -15.38 -24.01
CA GLY A 97 33.58 -15.33 -25.26
C GLY A 97 32.11 -14.96 -25.05
N THR A 98 31.80 -14.21 -24.00
CA THR A 98 30.43 -13.76 -23.67
C THR A 98 29.87 -12.72 -24.64
N GLY A 99 30.65 -12.27 -25.65
CA GLY A 99 30.21 -11.24 -26.60
C GLY A 99 30.22 -9.82 -26.07
N GLY A 100 30.87 -9.61 -24.92
CA GLY A 100 31.00 -8.29 -24.24
C GLY A 100 32.28 -8.26 -23.39
N PRO A 101 32.46 -7.20 -22.56
CA PRO A 101 33.61 -7.05 -21.68
C PRO A 101 33.53 -7.91 -20.42
N THR A 102 32.88 -9.05 -20.51
CA THR A 102 32.57 -9.96 -19.38
C THR A 102 33.08 -11.36 -19.64
N CYS A 103 33.04 -12.15 -18.59
CA CYS A 103 33.37 -13.59 -18.62
C CYS A 103 32.54 -14.33 -17.57
N LEU A 104 32.57 -15.67 -17.55
CA LEU A 104 31.93 -16.46 -16.52
C LEU A 104 32.97 -17.00 -15.53
N TYR A 105 32.75 -16.71 -14.27
CA TYR A 105 33.56 -17.18 -13.14
C TYR A 105 32.83 -18.30 -12.42
N GLU A 106 33.52 -19.41 -12.13
CA GLU A 106 32.96 -20.49 -11.34
C GLU A 106 33.03 -20.21 -9.85
N SER A 107 31.93 -20.44 -9.12
CA SER A 107 31.83 -20.27 -7.69
C SER A 107 30.95 -21.34 -7.06
N THR A 108 31.14 -21.60 -5.77
CA THR A 108 30.21 -22.36 -4.96
C THR A 108 29.21 -21.45 -4.26
N SER A 109 29.47 -20.12 -4.25
CA SER A 109 28.58 -19.11 -3.68
C SER A 109 27.45 -18.75 -4.64
N THR A 110 26.25 -18.52 -4.09
CA THR A 110 25.07 -18.05 -4.80
C THR A 110 24.94 -16.52 -4.80
N ASN A 111 25.85 -15.81 -4.13
CA ASN A 111 25.87 -14.36 -4.02
C ASN A 111 27.06 -13.77 -4.79
N PRO A 112 26.90 -12.58 -5.42
CA PRO A 112 28.02 -11.86 -5.99
C PRO A 112 29.08 -11.56 -4.92
N ASN A 113 30.35 -11.75 -5.26
CA ASN A 113 31.48 -11.53 -4.36
C ASN A 113 31.85 -10.06 -4.18
N SER A 114 31.18 -9.15 -4.89
CA SER A 114 31.46 -7.71 -4.89
C SER A 114 30.16 -6.91 -5.09
N ASP A 115 30.07 -5.77 -4.41
CA ASP A 115 28.96 -4.83 -4.55
C ASP A 115 28.85 -4.28 -5.99
N SER A 116 29.98 -4.18 -6.70
CA SER A 116 29.99 -3.74 -8.11
C SER A 116 29.25 -4.67 -9.06
N LEU A 117 28.94 -5.89 -8.64
CA LEU A 117 28.14 -6.87 -9.38
C LEU A 117 26.66 -6.86 -9.01
N ARG A 118 26.26 -5.99 -8.09
CA ARG A 118 24.88 -5.82 -7.64
C ARG A 118 24.22 -4.64 -8.35
N ALA A 119 22.90 -4.57 -8.34
CA ALA A 119 22.12 -3.43 -8.86
C ALA A 119 21.55 -2.59 -7.72
N TYR A 120 21.63 -1.28 -7.86
CA TYR A 120 20.98 -0.34 -6.98
C TYR A 120 19.63 0.08 -7.60
N TYR A 121 18.54 -0.14 -6.88
CA TYR A 121 17.20 0.16 -7.39
C TYR A 121 17.01 1.64 -7.72
N ASN A 122 17.56 2.51 -6.88
CA ASN A 122 17.35 3.95 -6.95
C ASN A 122 18.27 4.66 -7.96
N GLU A 123 19.16 3.93 -8.65
CA GLU A 123 19.95 4.49 -9.75
C GLU A 123 19.05 5.03 -10.88
N THR A 124 17.95 4.34 -11.17
CA THR A 124 17.01 4.69 -12.24
C THR A 124 15.61 5.01 -11.72
N ARG A 125 15.30 4.70 -10.47
CA ARG A 125 13.96 4.89 -9.89
C ARG A 125 13.72 6.35 -9.53
N TRP A 126 12.51 6.84 -9.79
CA TRP A 126 12.02 8.08 -9.22
C TRP A 126 11.42 7.81 -7.83
N MET A 127 11.81 8.60 -6.83
CA MET A 127 11.28 8.53 -5.47
C MET A 127 9.92 9.21 -5.38
N ARG A 128 9.71 10.23 -6.21
CA ARG A 128 8.43 10.92 -6.37
C ARG A 128 8.12 11.04 -7.87
N PRO A 129 6.91 10.64 -8.34
CA PRO A 129 6.51 10.83 -9.72
C PRO A 129 6.30 12.32 -10.03
N ASP A 130 6.45 12.71 -11.29
CA ASP A 130 5.88 13.95 -11.78
C ASP A 130 4.34 13.89 -11.72
N LEU A 131 3.70 15.04 -11.78
CA LEU A 131 2.23 15.11 -11.80
C LEU A 131 1.78 16.42 -12.43
N GLU A 132 0.88 16.34 -13.38
CA GLU A 132 0.05 17.47 -13.82
C GLU A 132 -1.41 17.19 -13.43
N ARG A 133 -2.11 18.19 -12.89
CA ARG A 133 -3.49 18.07 -12.43
C ARG A 133 -4.28 19.32 -12.70
N ASN A 134 -5.49 19.15 -13.22
CA ASN A 134 -6.45 20.20 -13.46
C ASN A 134 -7.79 19.88 -12.79
N ASN A 135 -8.35 20.83 -12.05
CA ASN A 135 -9.67 20.74 -11.44
C ASN A 135 -10.52 21.93 -11.90
N LEU A 136 -11.76 21.65 -12.26
CA LEU A 136 -12.77 22.67 -12.51
C LEU A 136 -14.05 22.31 -11.75
N PHE A 137 -14.55 23.24 -10.95
CA PHE A 137 -15.85 23.14 -10.30
C PHE A 137 -16.68 24.35 -10.68
N VAL A 138 -17.94 24.09 -11.04
CA VAL A 138 -18.94 25.12 -11.30
C VAL A 138 -20.15 24.85 -10.42
N PHE A 139 -20.61 25.86 -9.73
CA PHE A 139 -21.81 25.81 -8.89
C PHE A 139 -22.79 26.87 -9.42
N VAL A 140 -24.03 26.47 -9.60
CA VAL A 140 -25.13 27.36 -10.01
C VAL A 140 -26.29 27.19 -9.03
N ASN A 141 -26.69 28.27 -8.39
CA ASN A 141 -27.87 28.29 -7.53
C ASN A 141 -28.86 29.29 -8.12
N THR A 142 -30.11 28.90 -8.29
CA THR A 142 -31.17 29.76 -8.83
C THR A 142 -32.43 29.62 -8.00
N THR A 143 -32.96 30.74 -7.50
CA THR A 143 -34.28 30.78 -6.87
C THR A 143 -35.33 30.93 -7.94
N LEU A 144 -36.25 29.96 -8.05
CA LEU A 144 -37.36 29.98 -9.00
C LEU A 144 -38.50 30.88 -8.46
N ASP A 145 -39.40 31.34 -9.35
CA ASP A 145 -40.56 32.16 -8.98
C ASP A 145 -41.46 31.48 -7.94
N SER A 146 -41.40 30.15 -7.81
CA SER A 146 -42.10 29.37 -6.80
C SER A 146 -41.47 29.44 -5.40
N GLY A 147 -40.29 30.06 -5.25
CA GLY A 147 -39.47 30.04 -4.05
C GLY A 147 -38.62 28.77 -3.88
N VAL A 148 -38.72 27.84 -4.80
CA VAL A 148 -37.84 26.65 -4.82
C VAL A 148 -36.47 27.06 -5.33
N GLU A 149 -35.42 26.63 -4.64
CA GLU A 149 -34.04 26.80 -5.09
C GLU A 149 -33.61 25.57 -5.90
N ALA A 150 -33.20 25.79 -7.14
CA ALA A 150 -32.51 24.81 -7.98
C ALA A 150 -30.99 25.01 -7.85
N TYR A 151 -30.22 23.95 -7.58
CA TYR A 151 -28.78 24.02 -7.48
C TYR A 151 -28.13 22.93 -8.32
N SER A 152 -27.03 23.30 -8.98
CA SER A 152 -26.26 22.42 -9.85
C SER A 152 -24.79 22.48 -9.49
N GLU A 153 -24.13 21.32 -9.53
CA GLU A 153 -22.69 21.20 -9.38
C GLU A 153 -22.10 20.43 -10.54
N ILE A 154 -21.06 20.97 -11.14
CA ILE A 154 -20.27 20.33 -12.19
C ILE A 154 -18.84 20.24 -11.72
N GLY A 155 -18.31 19.03 -11.58
CA GLY A 155 -16.92 18.76 -11.24
C GLY A 155 -16.21 18.04 -12.37
N LEU A 156 -15.09 18.59 -12.82
CA LEU A 156 -14.19 17.98 -13.80
C LEU A 156 -12.79 17.89 -13.21
N TYR A 157 -12.24 16.70 -13.22
CA TYR A 157 -10.88 16.42 -12.77
C TYR A 157 -10.11 15.70 -13.87
N ASN A 158 -8.88 16.13 -14.12
CA ASN A 158 -7.94 15.44 -14.98
C ASN A 158 -6.55 15.44 -14.36
N SER A 159 -5.83 14.32 -14.42
CA SER A 159 -4.42 14.26 -14.04
C SER A 159 -3.62 13.29 -14.89
N VAL A 160 -2.35 13.63 -15.10
CA VAL A 160 -1.35 12.79 -15.73
C VAL A 160 -0.16 12.69 -14.80
N ALA A 161 0.34 11.49 -14.56
CA ALA A 161 1.53 11.24 -13.74
C ALA A 161 2.43 10.22 -14.44
N HIS A 162 3.75 10.47 -14.41
CA HIS A 162 4.75 9.53 -14.91
C HIS A 162 5.60 9.04 -13.75
N GLN A 163 5.93 7.75 -13.77
CA GLN A 163 6.83 7.12 -12.81
C GLN A 163 7.82 6.23 -13.55
N GLN A 164 9.09 6.39 -13.21
CA GLN A 164 10.14 5.47 -13.67
C GLN A 164 10.57 4.54 -12.53
N LEU A 165 10.79 3.29 -12.86
CA LEU A 165 11.27 2.24 -11.99
C LEU A 165 12.55 1.64 -12.58
N TYR A 166 13.18 0.76 -11.84
CA TYR A 166 14.31 -0.02 -12.33
C TYR A 166 13.88 -1.11 -13.33
N GLY A 167 14.81 -1.63 -14.11
CA GLY A 167 14.59 -2.72 -15.07
C GLY A 167 13.99 -3.98 -14.43
N GLY A 168 13.22 -4.73 -15.20
CA GLY A 168 12.64 -6.01 -14.77
C GLY A 168 13.71 -7.04 -14.44
N THR A 169 13.42 -7.97 -13.53
CA THR A 169 14.23 -9.19 -13.37
C THR A 169 13.62 -10.31 -14.18
N THR A 170 14.45 -11.08 -14.85
CA THR A 170 13.97 -12.35 -15.41
C THR A 170 13.47 -13.23 -14.28
N LEU A 171 12.26 -13.72 -14.42
CA LEU A 171 11.71 -14.64 -13.45
C LEU A 171 12.44 -15.98 -13.51
N GLY A 172 13.38 -16.16 -12.62
CA GLY A 172 13.57 -17.46 -12.05
C GLY A 172 12.38 -17.74 -11.15
N ALA A 173 11.22 -17.99 -11.72
CA ALA A 173 10.05 -18.33 -10.92
C ALA A 173 10.26 -19.70 -10.29
N GLY A 174 10.58 -19.69 -9.04
CA GLY A 174 10.86 -20.87 -8.26
C GLY A 174 12.31 -20.87 -7.81
N GLY A 175 12.51 -20.67 -6.51
CA GLY A 175 13.79 -21.01 -5.89
C GLY A 175 14.15 -22.45 -6.22
N CYS A 176 15.44 -22.74 -6.25
CA CYS A 176 15.86 -24.13 -6.15
C CYS A 176 15.43 -24.62 -4.78
N GLY A 177 14.50 -25.54 -4.70
CA GLY A 177 14.31 -26.30 -3.48
C GLY A 177 15.61 -26.94 -3.05
N ARG A 178 15.73 -27.26 -1.78
CA ARG A 178 16.95 -27.92 -1.21
C ARG A 178 17.31 -29.23 -1.93
N THR A 179 16.37 -29.87 -2.60
CA THR A 179 16.60 -31.11 -3.35
C THR A 179 17.47 -30.94 -4.60
N GLY A 180 17.99 -29.74 -4.84
CA GLY A 180 18.85 -29.47 -6.00
C GLY A 180 18.11 -29.44 -7.34
N THR A 181 16.83 -29.76 -7.39
CA THR A 181 15.99 -29.62 -8.59
C THR A 181 15.50 -28.20 -8.67
N CYS A 182 16.31 -27.32 -9.25
CA CYS A 182 15.87 -25.97 -9.58
C CYS A 182 14.70 -26.02 -10.54
N THR A 183 13.55 -25.58 -10.03
CA THR A 183 12.37 -25.30 -10.82
C THR A 183 12.59 -24.00 -11.58
N GLN A 184 13.42 -24.01 -12.60
CA GLN A 184 13.67 -22.80 -13.40
C GLN A 184 12.80 -22.81 -14.63
N PRO A 185 11.91 -21.83 -14.79
CA PRO A 185 11.24 -21.64 -16.06
C PRO A 185 12.14 -20.98 -17.10
N TYR A 186 13.29 -20.45 -16.70
CA TYR A 186 14.15 -19.67 -17.57
C TYR A 186 15.46 -20.42 -17.89
N LEU A 187 15.54 -20.89 -19.12
CA LEU A 187 16.75 -21.50 -19.69
C LEU A 187 17.17 -20.69 -20.90
N VAL A 188 18.47 -20.38 -20.99
CA VAL A 188 19.08 -19.99 -22.25
C VAL A 188 19.26 -21.27 -23.07
N PRO A 189 18.53 -21.45 -24.18
CA PRO A 189 18.51 -22.70 -24.90
C PRO A 189 19.87 -22.99 -25.60
N LEU A 190 20.17 -24.25 -25.86
CA LEU A 190 21.40 -24.68 -26.55
C LEU A 190 21.55 -24.07 -27.95
N SER A 191 20.46 -23.64 -28.59
CA SER A 191 20.45 -22.92 -29.87
C SER A 191 20.99 -21.51 -29.80
N ASN A 192 21.04 -20.89 -28.60
CA ASN A 192 21.44 -19.50 -28.45
C ASN A 192 22.82 -19.24 -29.01
N TYR A 193 22.93 -18.25 -29.91
CA TYR A 193 24.22 -17.93 -30.59
C TYR A 193 25.31 -17.60 -29.56
N TRP A 194 25.07 -16.76 -28.58
CA TRP A 194 26.06 -16.29 -27.62
C TRP A 194 26.50 -17.38 -26.63
N LEU A 195 25.60 -18.24 -26.20
CA LEU A 195 25.95 -19.41 -25.38
C LEU A 195 26.93 -20.35 -26.12
N ASN A 196 26.79 -20.44 -27.44
CA ASN A 196 27.67 -21.25 -28.30
C ASN A 196 29.05 -20.62 -28.60
N GLN A 197 29.25 -19.33 -28.22
CA GLN A 197 30.57 -18.67 -28.33
C GLN A 197 31.41 -18.82 -27.06
N ILE A 198 30.80 -19.25 -25.94
CA ILE A 198 31.46 -19.34 -24.63
C ILE A 198 32.39 -20.58 -24.62
N VAL A 199 33.69 -20.36 -24.38
CA VAL A 199 34.71 -21.39 -24.35
C VAL A 199 35.59 -21.30 -23.08
N ASP A 200 36.20 -22.42 -22.70
CA ASP A 200 37.26 -22.48 -21.69
C ASP A 200 38.64 -22.10 -22.27
N SER A 201 39.69 -22.17 -21.45
CA SER A 201 41.08 -21.87 -21.86
C SER A 201 41.61 -22.80 -22.94
N ASP A 202 41.05 -23.99 -23.07
CA ASP A 202 41.45 -25.01 -24.05
C ASP A 202 40.61 -24.94 -25.33
N GLY A 203 39.63 -24.00 -25.39
CA GLY A 203 38.74 -23.79 -26.52
C GLY A 203 37.54 -24.74 -26.55
N ASN A 204 37.28 -25.50 -25.50
CA ASN A 204 36.09 -26.35 -25.40
C ASN A 204 34.86 -25.49 -25.12
N LYS A 205 33.75 -25.75 -25.82
CA LYS A 205 32.53 -24.97 -25.67
C LYS A 205 31.80 -25.34 -24.37
N LEU A 206 31.23 -24.31 -23.70
CA LEU A 206 30.41 -24.50 -22.51
C LEU A 206 29.19 -25.40 -22.80
N VAL A 207 28.57 -25.31 -23.98
CA VAL A 207 27.44 -26.14 -24.40
C VAL A 207 27.75 -27.63 -24.51
N ASP A 208 29.01 -27.98 -24.74
CA ASP A 208 29.47 -29.37 -24.84
C ASP A 208 29.95 -29.93 -23.50
N SER A 209 29.94 -29.09 -22.44
CA SER A 209 30.38 -29.51 -21.11
C SER A 209 29.29 -30.33 -20.38
N SER A 210 29.70 -31.16 -19.43
CA SER A 210 28.79 -31.90 -18.55
C SER A 210 27.97 -30.99 -17.62
N GLN A 211 28.26 -29.69 -17.64
CA GLN A 211 27.56 -28.69 -16.83
C GLN A 211 26.20 -28.30 -17.41
N ILE A 212 25.94 -28.57 -18.69
CA ILE A 212 24.71 -28.18 -19.38
C ILE A 212 24.06 -29.39 -20.04
N THR A 213 22.76 -29.59 -19.79
CA THR A 213 22.02 -30.71 -20.40
C THR A 213 20.97 -30.22 -21.41
N ASN A 214 20.12 -29.27 -21.05
CA ASN A 214 19.03 -28.79 -21.91
C ASN A 214 19.09 -27.25 -22.14
N GLY A 215 20.17 -26.60 -21.76
CA GLY A 215 20.39 -25.17 -21.76
C GLY A 215 21.01 -24.69 -20.46
N LEU A 216 21.39 -23.41 -20.41
CA LEU A 216 21.97 -22.81 -19.21
C LEU A 216 20.89 -22.15 -18.36
N GLY A 217 20.64 -22.70 -17.17
CA GLY A 217 19.63 -22.22 -16.26
C GLY A 217 20.06 -20.97 -15.50
N LEU A 218 19.16 -19.97 -15.38
CA LEU A 218 19.35 -18.82 -14.50
C LEU A 218 19.15 -19.25 -13.05
N TYR A 219 20.05 -18.86 -12.17
CA TYR A 219 19.89 -19.12 -10.73
C TYR A 219 18.98 -18.08 -10.09
N LYS A 220 17.83 -18.51 -9.55
CA LYS A 220 16.79 -17.63 -9.01
C LYS A 220 16.53 -16.46 -9.98
N SER A 221 16.19 -15.28 -9.51
CA SER A 221 16.02 -14.07 -10.35
C SER A 221 17.31 -13.26 -10.46
N ARG A 222 18.46 -13.91 -10.69
CA ARG A 222 19.79 -13.25 -10.61
C ARG A 222 20.24 -12.58 -11.92
N HIS A 223 19.29 -12.19 -12.78
CA HIS A 223 19.55 -11.36 -13.95
C HIS A 223 18.51 -10.24 -14.04
N ARG A 224 18.93 -9.05 -14.43
CA ARG A 224 18.10 -7.86 -14.60
C ARG A 224 18.27 -7.28 -15.98
N PHE A 225 17.15 -6.91 -16.61
CA PHE A 225 17.15 -6.18 -17.87
C PHE A 225 17.62 -4.74 -17.66
N ASP A 226 18.28 -4.18 -18.66
CA ASP A 226 18.78 -2.81 -18.66
C ASP A 226 17.65 -1.80 -18.87
N THR A 227 16.62 -2.16 -19.66
CA THR A 227 15.50 -1.28 -19.97
C THR A 227 14.71 -0.94 -18.70
N PRO A 228 14.67 0.33 -18.28
CA PRO A 228 13.86 0.76 -17.14
C PRO A 228 12.37 0.53 -17.42
N ARG A 229 11.65 0.10 -16.40
CA ARG A 229 10.19 0.05 -16.41
C ARG A 229 9.61 1.36 -15.89
N GLY A 230 8.37 1.60 -16.24
CA GLY A 230 7.65 2.70 -15.66
C GLY A 230 6.18 2.68 -16.08
N TYR A 231 5.48 3.76 -15.75
CA TYR A 231 4.12 3.92 -16.19
C TYR A 231 3.75 5.40 -16.35
N GLU A 232 2.80 5.63 -17.23
CA GLU A 232 2.05 6.87 -17.36
C GLU A 232 0.61 6.59 -16.91
N SER A 233 0.09 7.40 -15.98
CA SER A 233 -1.24 7.23 -15.42
C SER A 233 -2.11 8.43 -15.75
N HIS A 234 -3.16 8.21 -16.54
CA HIS A 234 -4.19 9.20 -16.84
C HIS A 234 -5.40 8.95 -15.96
N ARG A 235 -5.88 9.99 -15.28
CA ARG A 235 -7.10 9.92 -14.46
C ARG A 235 -8.04 11.04 -14.86
N THR A 236 -9.31 10.71 -15.08
CA THR A 236 -10.37 11.67 -15.32
C THR A 236 -11.55 11.35 -14.42
N THR A 237 -12.18 12.40 -13.86
CA THR A 237 -13.44 12.27 -13.13
C THR A 237 -14.40 13.34 -13.61
N VAL A 238 -15.62 12.93 -13.88
CA VAL A 238 -16.75 13.83 -14.18
C VAL A 238 -17.80 13.59 -13.10
N ARG A 239 -18.28 14.67 -12.47
CA ARG A 239 -19.37 14.66 -11.51
C ARG A 239 -20.39 15.72 -11.87
N LEU A 240 -21.63 15.31 -11.97
CA LEU A 240 -22.79 16.16 -12.20
C LEU A 240 -23.76 15.95 -11.04
N LEU A 241 -24.23 17.03 -10.45
CA LEU A 241 -25.29 17.03 -9.46
C LEU A 241 -26.34 18.06 -9.87
N GLN A 242 -27.61 17.67 -9.83
CA GLN A 242 -28.75 18.56 -9.96
C GLN A 242 -29.67 18.33 -8.76
N GLY A 243 -29.87 19.37 -7.96
CA GLY A 243 -30.75 19.31 -6.82
C GLY A 243 -31.79 20.43 -6.81
N PHE A 244 -32.80 20.22 -5.97
CA PHE A 244 -33.87 21.18 -5.68
C PHE A 244 -34.10 21.17 -4.18
N ARG A 245 -34.31 22.35 -3.59
CA ARG A 245 -34.65 22.49 -2.19
C ARG A 245 -35.68 23.61 -1.96
N GLY A 246 -36.47 23.48 -0.93
CA GLY A 246 -37.51 24.46 -0.61
C GLY A 246 -38.22 24.12 0.69
N SER A 247 -39.27 24.87 1.02
CA SER A 247 -40.06 24.67 2.22
C SER A 247 -41.50 24.31 1.86
N MET A 248 -42.09 23.44 2.64
CA MET A 248 -43.52 23.07 2.56
C MET A 248 -44.12 23.04 3.93
N GLY A 249 -44.84 24.11 4.31
CA GLY A 249 -45.28 24.34 5.67
C GLY A 249 -44.08 24.52 6.62
N ASP A 250 -44.03 23.75 7.69
CA ASP A 250 -42.94 23.77 8.66
C ASP A 250 -41.77 22.81 8.31
N TRP A 251 -41.80 22.21 7.13
CA TRP A 251 -40.77 21.29 6.64
C TRP A 251 -39.93 21.92 5.55
N ASP A 252 -38.62 21.84 5.69
CA ASP A 252 -37.67 22.08 4.62
C ASP A 252 -37.37 20.76 3.96
N TRP A 253 -37.32 20.76 2.63
CA TRP A 253 -37.02 19.57 1.85
C TRP A 253 -35.84 19.81 0.88
N ASP A 254 -35.11 18.75 0.59
CA ASP A 254 -33.99 18.77 -0.36
C ASP A 254 -33.96 17.43 -1.09
N THR A 255 -33.76 17.48 -2.41
CA THR A 255 -33.59 16.29 -3.24
C THR A 255 -32.54 16.53 -4.33
N ALA A 256 -31.71 15.52 -4.61
CA ALA A 256 -30.71 15.62 -5.64
C ALA A 256 -30.52 14.32 -6.43
N ILE A 257 -30.07 14.47 -7.67
CA ILE A 257 -29.53 13.39 -8.49
C ILE A 257 -28.05 13.65 -8.69
N VAL A 258 -27.23 12.63 -8.47
CA VAL A 258 -25.77 12.63 -8.71
C VAL A 258 -25.44 11.59 -9.76
N ILE A 259 -24.65 11.99 -10.76
CA ILE A 259 -24.04 11.11 -11.74
C ILE A 259 -22.53 11.39 -11.72
N SER A 260 -21.74 10.37 -11.42
CA SER A 260 -20.28 10.48 -11.37
C SER A 260 -19.63 9.29 -12.05
N GLU A 261 -18.60 9.56 -12.85
CA GLU A 261 -17.76 8.54 -13.47
C GLU A 261 -16.29 8.93 -13.29
N ALA A 262 -15.49 7.97 -12.82
CA ALA A 262 -14.03 8.11 -12.75
C ALA A 262 -13.37 7.03 -13.60
N LYS A 263 -12.44 7.45 -14.46
CA LYS A 263 -11.61 6.59 -15.30
C LYS A 263 -10.16 6.74 -14.94
N SER A 264 -9.46 5.61 -14.91
CA SER A 264 -7.99 5.56 -14.77
C SER A 264 -7.44 4.65 -15.85
N LYS A 265 -6.54 5.16 -16.68
CA LYS A 265 -5.78 4.36 -17.64
C LYS A 265 -4.31 4.45 -17.27
N GLN A 266 -3.67 3.31 -17.11
CA GLN A 266 -2.25 3.21 -16.84
C GLN A 266 -1.57 2.48 -18.01
N ASP A 267 -0.71 3.19 -18.73
CA ASP A 267 0.15 2.63 -19.76
C ASP A 267 1.51 2.32 -19.13
N ASN A 268 1.87 1.04 -19.03
CA ASN A 268 3.11 0.56 -18.43
C ASN A 268 4.12 0.29 -19.54
N TYR A 269 5.24 0.97 -19.52
CA TYR A 269 6.32 0.83 -20.50
C TYR A 269 7.50 0.01 -19.95
N GLY A 270 8.41 -0.40 -20.85
CA GLY A 270 9.59 -1.17 -20.49
C GLY A 270 9.27 -2.57 -19.94
N ARG A 271 8.17 -3.19 -20.37
CA ARG A 271 7.74 -4.52 -19.92
C ARG A 271 8.21 -5.58 -20.91
N GLN A 272 8.71 -6.69 -20.42
CA GLN A 272 9.22 -7.78 -21.24
C GLN A 272 8.18 -8.89 -21.40
N SER A 273 7.93 -9.34 -22.65
CA SER A 273 7.11 -10.51 -22.95
C SER A 273 7.94 -11.78 -22.88
N MET A 274 7.47 -12.77 -22.13
CA MET A 274 8.12 -14.08 -22.01
C MET A 274 8.17 -14.81 -23.37
N THR A 275 7.07 -14.78 -24.12
CA THR A 275 6.99 -15.41 -25.47
C THR A 275 8.03 -14.82 -26.42
N LEU A 276 8.15 -13.49 -26.45
CA LEU A 276 9.10 -12.81 -27.34
C LEU A 276 10.53 -12.96 -26.84
N LEU A 277 10.75 -12.99 -25.53
CA LEU A 277 12.06 -13.24 -24.92
C LEU A 277 12.57 -14.65 -25.26
N ASP A 278 11.71 -15.66 -25.12
CA ASP A 278 12.05 -17.04 -25.49
C ASP A 278 12.44 -17.12 -26.98
N ALA A 279 11.69 -16.42 -27.84
CA ALA A 279 12.04 -16.36 -29.28
C ALA A 279 13.37 -15.65 -29.54
N ALA A 280 13.66 -14.55 -28.82
CA ALA A 280 14.92 -13.81 -28.96
C ALA A 280 16.13 -14.64 -28.47
N LEU A 281 15.94 -15.40 -27.39
CA LEU A 281 16.98 -16.29 -26.86
C LEU A 281 17.22 -17.51 -27.77
N ALA A 282 16.21 -18.03 -28.45
CA ALA A 282 16.32 -19.25 -29.28
C ALA A 282 17.05 -19.03 -30.60
N LYS A 283 17.35 -17.79 -31.01
CA LYS A 283 18.05 -17.47 -32.24
C LYS A 283 19.50 -18.04 -32.26
N SER A 284 19.91 -18.57 -33.40
CA SER A 284 21.25 -19.10 -33.63
C SER A 284 22.16 -18.11 -34.37
N THR A 285 21.76 -16.86 -34.50
CA THR A 285 22.45 -15.76 -35.19
C THR A 285 22.82 -14.66 -34.20
N SER A 286 23.76 -13.79 -34.56
CA SER A 286 24.32 -12.75 -33.67
C SER A 286 23.30 -11.72 -33.15
N ASP A 287 22.11 -11.68 -33.71
CA ASP A 287 20.95 -10.89 -33.22
C ASP A 287 20.13 -11.63 -32.13
N ALA A 288 20.61 -12.76 -31.63
CA ALA A 288 20.08 -13.39 -30.43
C ALA A 288 20.24 -12.49 -29.21
N TYR A 289 19.28 -12.52 -28.28
CA TYR A 289 19.49 -11.87 -27.02
C TYR A 289 20.68 -12.47 -26.27
N ASN A 290 21.56 -11.58 -25.78
CA ASN A 290 22.79 -11.94 -25.07
C ASN A 290 22.69 -11.59 -23.58
N PRO A 291 22.31 -12.53 -22.68
CA PRO A 291 22.20 -12.24 -21.25
C PRO A 291 23.55 -12.30 -20.52
N PHE A 292 24.66 -12.56 -21.22
CA PHE A 292 26.00 -12.77 -20.62
C PHE A 292 26.90 -11.54 -20.71
N CYS A 293 26.53 -10.55 -21.46
CA CYS A 293 27.44 -9.45 -21.83
C CYS A 293 27.55 -8.32 -20.80
N GLY A 294 26.80 -8.37 -19.71
CA GLY A 294 26.89 -7.38 -18.63
C GLY A 294 26.15 -6.06 -18.88
N GLY A 295 25.16 -6.05 -19.77
CA GLY A 295 24.32 -4.91 -20.11
C GLY A 295 24.86 -4.04 -21.25
N ASN A 296 24.01 -3.22 -21.86
CA ASN A 296 24.28 -2.30 -22.97
C ASN A 296 24.89 -2.92 -24.25
N CYS A 297 24.88 -4.21 -24.37
CA CYS A 297 25.49 -4.96 -25.49
C CYS A 297 24.51 -5.92 -26.17
N SER A 298 23.26 -5.91 -25.74
CA SER A 298 22.20 -6.73 -26.33
C SER A 298 20.92 -5.89 -26.47
N ASP A 299 20.30 -6.00 -27.64
CA ASP A 299 19.06 -5.27 -27.92
C ASP A 299 17.86 -5.96 -27.25
N GLU A 300 17.22 -5.27 -26.29
CA GLU A 300 16.03 -5.72 -25.60
C GLU A 300 14.73 -5.29 -26.30
N SER A 301 14.80 -4.48 -27.38
CA SER A 301 13.63 -3.91 -28.03
C SER A 301 12.73 -4.96 -28.68
N SER A 302 13.29 -6.11 -29.09
CA SER A 302 12.55 -7.20 -29.73
C SER A 302 11.54 -7.92 -28.83
N PHE A 303 11.69 -7.80 -27.51
CA PHE A 303 10.79 -8.42 -26.51
C PHE A 303 10.27 -7.44 -25.47
N THR A 304 10.67 -6.17 -25.55
CA THR A 304 10.15 -5.09 -24.68
C THR A 304 8.95 -4.42 -25.31
N MET A 305 7.92 -4.13 -24.51
CA MET A 305 6.66 -3.57 -24.97
C MET A 305 5.97 -2.71 -23.93
N ASN A 306 4.91 -2.03 -24.35
CA ASN A 306 3.96 -1.37 -23.47
C ASN A 306 2.74 -2.27 -23.27
N ILE A 307 2.20 -2.24 -22.05
CA ILE A 307 0.96 -2.91 -21.67
C ILE A 307 0.07 -1.92 -20.92
N PHE A 308 -1.24 -2.15 -20.93
CA PHE A 308 -2.18 -1.24 -20.28
C PHE A 308 -2.98 -1.89 -19.14
N ARG A 309 -3.56 -1.02 -18.31
CA ARG A 309 -4.66 -1.31 -17.39
C ARG A 309 -5.66 -0.17 -17.41
N GLY A 310 -6.94 -0.48 -17.64
CA GLY A 310 -8.03 0.46 -17.60
C GLY A 310 -8.99 0.17 -16.46
N ASN A 311 -9.33 1.18 -15.66
CA ASN A 311 -10.34 1.06 -14.63
C ASN A 311 -11.42 2.12 -14.82
N THR A 312 -12.68 1.74 -14.64
CA THR A 312 -13.80 2.68 -14.61
C THR A 312 -14.63 2.40 -13.37
N THR A 313 -14.99 3.46 -12.64
CA THR A 313 -15.99 3.40 -11.56
C THR A 313 -17.09 4.39 -11.84
N SER A 314 -18.33 4.04 -11.52
CA SER A 314 -19.49 4.91 -11.69
C SER A 314 -20.39 4.90 -10.45
N LEU A 315 -20.98 6.05 -10.17
CA LEU A 315 -21.98 6.27 -9.13
C LEU A 315 -23.17 7.00 -9.73
N HIS A 316 -24.36 6.42 -9.60
CA HIS A 316 -25.65 7.06 -9.88
C HIS A 316 -26.44 7.04 -8.59
N MET A 317 -26.86 8.19 -8.10
CA MET A 317 -27.55 8.32 -6.81
C MET A 317 -28.71 9.28 -6.93
N TRP A 318 -29.78 8.98 -6.26
CA TRP A 318 -30.88 9.89 -5.93
C TRP A 318 -31.06 9.89 -4.43
N ASP A 319 -31.22 11.08 -3.85
CA ASP A 319 -31.58 11.25 -2.44
C ASP A 319 -32.71 12.25 -2.26
N PHE A 320 -33.44 12.08 -1.16
CA PHE A 320 -34.48 12.95 -0.70
C PHE A 320 -34.42 13.05 0.82
N LYS A 321 -34.51 14.24 1.38
CA LYS A 321 -34.58 14.48 2.82
C LYS A 321 -35.52 15.61 3.15
N MET A 322 -36.16 15.52 4.31
CA MET A 322 -37.00 16.55 4.90
C MET A 322 -36.58 16.80 6.36
N THR A 323 -36.56 18.05 6.73
CA THR A 323 -36.26 18.51 8.10
C THR A 323 -37.35 19.39 8.64
N ASN A 324 -37.70 19.20 9.90
CA ASN A 324 -38.57 20.10 10.64
C ASN A 324 -37.90 20.39 11.99
N PRO A 325 -37.60 21.66 12.32
CA PRO A 325 -36.93 22.02 13.57
C PRO A 325 -37.84 21.88 14.80
N ASN A 326 -39.19 21.75 14.62
CA ASN A 326 -40.15 21.67 15.71
C ASN A 326 -41.31 20.71 15.37
N VAL A 327 -41.07 19.40 15.45
CA VAL A 327 -42.15 18.41 15.31
C VAL A 327 -42.94 18.20 16.60
N TYR A 328 -42.35 18.58 17.72
CA TYR A 328 -42.96 18.49 19.03
C TYR A 328 -42.29 19.46 20.02
N GLU A 329 -43.08 20.16 20.84
CA GLU A 329 -42.58 21.11 21.84
C GLU A 329 -42.41 20.43 23.19
N LEU A 330 -41.16 20.38 23.71
CA LEU A 330 -40.86 19.97 25.06
C LEU A 330 -40.71 21.20 25.99
N PRO A 331 -40.77 21.05 27.33
CA PRO A 331 -40.50 22.15 28.23
C PRO A 331 -39.13 22.80 28.06
N ALA A 332 -38.17 22.09 27.55
CA ALA A 332 -36.81 22.57 27.29
C ALA A 332 -36.59 23.10 25.87
N GLY A 333 -37.61 23.04 25.00
CA GLY A 333 -37.53 23.53 23.63
C GLY A 333 -38.03 22.54 22.59
N PRO A 334 -37.97 22.91 21.30
CA PRO A 334 -38.52 22.12 20.22
C PRO A 334 -37.69 20.87 19.92
N VAL A 335 -38.35 19.77 19.55
CA VAL A 335 -37.73 18.56 18.99
C VAL A 335 -37.60 18.74 17.50
N GLY A 336 -36.35 18.70 17.00
CA GLY A 336 -36.05 18.67 15.59
C GLY A 336 -36.05 17.24 15.02
N MET A 337 -36.53 17.09 13.78
CA MET A 337 -36.58 15.81 13.10
C MET A 337 -36.07 15.92 11.65
N LEU A 338 -35.27 14.94 11.23
CA LEU A 338 -34.92 14.71 9.84
C LEU A 338 -35.34 13.28 9.43
N ILE A 339 -35.93 13.16 8.23
CA ILE A 339 -36.21 11.88 7.59
C ILE A 339 -35.66 11.93 6.16
N GLY A 340 -35.18 10.80 5.67
CA GLY A 340 -34.66 10.74 4.30
C GLY A 340 -34.62 9.35 3.70
N ALA A 341 -34.47 9.32 2.38
CA ALA A 341 -34.33 8.12 1.58
C ALA A 341 -33.24 8.32 0.52
N GLU A 342 -32.56 7.26 0.17
CA GLU A 342 -31.50 7.27 -0.85
C GLU A 342 -31.58 5.98 -1.68
N ILE A 343 -31.32 6.09 -2.97
CA ILE A 343 -31.08 4.96 -3.85
C ILE A 343 -29.78 5.24 -4.60
N ARG A 344 -28.82 4.32 -4.51
CA ARG A 344 -27.54 4.43 -5.22
C ARG A 344 -27.21 3.16 -5.98
N LYS A 345 -26.63 3.35 -7.16
CA LYS A 345 -26.01 2.28 -7.96
C LYS A 345 -24.54 2.58 -8.11
N GLU A 346 -23.72 1.64 -7.70
CA GLU A 346 -22.27 1.65 -7.86
C GLU A 346 -21.85 0.56 -8.83
N ALA A 347 -20.84 0.83 -9.66
CA ALA A 347 -20.27 -0.19 -10.55
C ALA A 347 -18.78 0.08 -10.76
N TYR A 348 -18.04 -0.99 -11.07
CA TYR A 348 -16.65 -0.90 -11.50
C TYR A 348 -16.37 -1.88 -12.64
N THR A 349 -15.35 -1.55 -13.44
CA THR A 349 -14.70 -2.45 -14.39
C THR A 349 -13.19 -2.32 -14.27
N ASP A 350 -12.48 -3.44 -14.39
CA ASP A 350 -11.00 -3.51 -14.44
C ASP A 350 -10.62 -4.31 -15.68
N ASP A 351 -10.09 -3.62 -16.69
CA ASP A 351 -9.70 -4.13 -18.01
C ASP A 351 -8.17 -4.23 -18.07
N ARG A 352 -7.66 -5.40 -18.43
CA ARG A 352 -6.25 -5.73 -18.45
C ARG A 352 -5.76 -6.03 -19.87
N ASP A 353 -4.48 -5.75 -20.09
CA ASP A 353 -3.82 -6.11 -21.35
C ASP A 353 -3.99 -7.61 -21.66
N PRO A 354 -4.21 -7.98 -22.94
CA PRO A 354 -4.37 -9.37 -23.38
C PRO A 354 -3.26 -10.33 -22.93
N ARG A 355 -2.04 -9.83 -22.71
CA ARG A 355 -0.91 -10.63 -22.22
C ARG A 355 -0.90 -10.82 -20.71
N ILE A 356 -1.78 -10.12 -20.00
CA ILE A 356 -1.99 -10.23 -18.55
C ILE A 356 -3.26 -11.03 -18.25
N ASN A 357 -4.36 -10.80 -18.99
CA ASN A 357 -5.65 -11.40 -18.71
C ASN A 357 -5.85 -12.81 -19.29
N GLY A 358 -4.83 -13.36 -19.97
CA GLY A 358 -4.84 -14.71 -20.53
C GLY A 358 -5.39 -14.82 -21.95
N THR A 359 -5.80 -13.71 -22.59
CA THR A 359 -6.18 -13.73 -24.01
C THR A 359 -4.99 -14.13 -24.90
N ILE A 360 -3.79 -13.67 -24.54
CA ILE A 360 -2.51 -14.12 -25.13
C ILE A 360 -1.73 -14.84 -24.02
N PRO A 361 -1.92 -16.15 -23.84
CA PRO A 361 -1.29 -16.90 -22.76
C PRO A 361 0.17 -17.19 -23.07
N TYR A 362 1.00 -17.27 -22.03
CA TYR A 362 2.31 -17.88 -22.06
C TYR A 362 2.24 -19.26 -21.40
N THR A 363 2.91 -20.23 -21.99
CA THR A 363 3.08 -21.56 -21.39
C THR A 363 4.56 -21.84 -21.23
N VAL A 364 4.98 -22.16 -20.01
CA VAL A 364 6.39 -22.48 -19.71
C VAL A 364 6.82 -23.70 -20.52
N PRO A 365 7.82 -23.56 -21.43
CA PRO A 365 8.15 -24.63 -22.40
C PRO A 365 8.96 -25.74 -21.78
N VAL A 366 9.79 -25.46 -20.78
CA VAL A 366 10.80 -26.42 -20.26
C VAL A 366 10.98 -26.28 -18.75
N GLY A 367 11.61 -27.28 -18.15
CA GLY A 367 11.93 -27.29 -16.72
C GLY A 367 10.79 -27.85 -15.85
N PRO A 368 10.96 -27.85 -14.55
CA PRO A 368 9.99 -28.45 -13.61
C PRO A 368 8.63 -27.78 -13.56
N ARG A 369 8.52 -26.57 -14.14
CA ARG A 369 7.25 -25.84 -14.33
C ARG A 369 6.73 -25.93 -15.77
N ALA A 370 7.29 -26.78 -16.61
CA ALA A 370 6.80 -26.97 -17.97
C ALA A 370 5.29 -27.27 -17.96
N GLY A 371 4.55 -26.58 -18.83
CA GLY A 371 3.10 -26.65 -18.89
C GLY A 371 2.37 -25.66 -17.97
N LEU A 372 3.06 -24.93 -17.08
CA LEU A 372 2.41 -23.87 -16.32
C LEU A 372 2.00 -22.74 -17.26
N THR A 373 0.75 -22.33 -17.16
CA THR A 373 0.12 -21.32 -18.01
C THR A 373 -0.87 -20.47 -17.22
N PHE A 374 -1.56 -19.56 -17.88
CA PHE A 374 -2.67 -18.82 -17.26
C PHE A 374 -3.67 -19.78 -16.59
N PRO A 375 -4.20 -19.50 -15.36
CA PRO A 375 -4.10 -18.24 -14.62
C PRO A 375 -2.92 -18.17 -13.64
N LEU A 376 -1.98 -19.08 -13.66
CA LEU A 376 -0.86 -19.11 -12.71
C LEU A 376 0.34 -18.26 -13.18
N ILE A 377 0.44 -17.99 -14.46
CA ILE A 377 1.51 -17.17 -15.04
C ILE A 377 0.96 -16.32 -16.20
N SER A 378 1.45 -15.09 -16.34
CA SER A 378 1.19 -14.22 -17.49
C SER A 378 2.36 -14.22 -18.47
N ASP A 379 2.15 -13.70 -19.68
CA ASP A 379 3.23 -13.52 -20.66
C ASP A 379 4.20 -12.37 -20.27
N ILE A 380 3.86 -11.56 -19.29
CA ILE A 380 4.67 -10.39 -18.93
C ILE A 380 5.52 -10.66 -17.68
N VAL A 381 6.83 -10.47 -17.83
CA VAL A 381 7.80 -10.60 -16.74
C VAL A 381 7.44 -9.69 -15.57
N ASN A 382 7.48 -10.23 -14.34
CA ASN A 382 7.13 -9.54 -13.10
C ASN A 382 5.70 -8.97 -13.09
N SER A 383 4.78 -9.62 -13.79
CA SER A 383 3.34 -9.34 -13.70
C SER A 383 2.59 -10.59 -13.30
N SER A 384 1.60 -10.42 -12.45
CA SER A 384 0.67 -11.50 -12.11
C SER A 384 -0.32 -11.72 -13.25
N ALA A 385 -0.63 -12.96 -13.53
CA ALA A 385 -1.78 -13.30 -14.35
C ALA A 385 -3.06 -12.80 -13.66
N THR A 386 -3.77 -11.87 -14.28
CA THR A 386 -4.92 -11.21 -13.68
C THR A 386 -6.04 -11.12 -14.71
N PRO A 387 -7.15 -11.84 -14.55
CA PRO A 387 -8.30 -11.71 -15.44
C PRO A 387 -8.96 -10.33 -15.32
N ASP A 388 -9.71 -9.95 -16.33
CA ASP A 388 -10.61 -8.81 -16.25
C ASP A 388 -11.68 -9.06 -15.18
N SER A 389 -12.14 -7.99 -14.54
CA SER A 389 -13.20 -8.10 -13.54
C SER A 389 -14.17 -6.91 -13.62
N ASN A 390 -15.39 -7.14 -13.19
CA ASN A 390 -16.42 -6.10 -13.09
C ASN A 390 -17.42 -6.48 -12.00
N GLY A 391 -18.13 -5.49 -11.50
CA GLY A 391 -19.17 -5.70 -10.52
C GLY A 391 -20.06 -4.46 -10.38
N SER A 392 -21.27 -4.67 -9.90
CA SER A 392 -22.18 -3.58 -9.57
C SER A 392 -23.12 -3.95 -8.44
N ARG A 393 -23.57 -2.96 -7.68
CA ARG A 393 -24.62 -3.10 -6.68
C ARG A 393 -25.58 -1.93 -6.68
N VAL A 394 -26.80 -2.20 -6.21
CA VAL A 394 -27.83 -1.22 -5.96
C VAL A 394 -28.17 -1.29 -4.46
N THR A 395 -28.15 -0.14 -3.81
CA THR A 395 -28.49 -0.01 -2.38
C THR A 395 -29.59 1.01 -2.22
N SER A 396 -30.62 0.65 -1.44
CA SER A 396 -31.70 1.54 -1.03
C SER A 396 -31.55 1.80 0.48
N SER A 397 -31.68 3.05 0.91
CA SER A 397 -31.51 3.45 2.31
C SER A 397 -32.70 4.29 2.77
N PHE A 398 -33.06 4.11 4.05
CA PHE A 398 -33.94 5.00 4.78
C PHE A 398 -33.22 5.44 6.05
N PHE A 399 -33.34 6.73 6.42
CA PHE A 399 -32.71 7.27 7.61
C PHE A 399 -33.56 8.32 8.30
N THR A 400 -33.40 8.44 9.61
CA THR A 400 -34.05 9.44 10.44
C THR A 400 -33.10 9.91 11.53
N GLU A 401 -33.27 11.17 11.94
CA GLU A 401 -32.52 11.78 13.02
C GLU A 401 -33.45 12.65 13.87
N LEU A 402 -33.27 12.62 15.17
CA LEU A 402 -33.98 13.41 16.16
C LEU A 402 -32.99 14.22 16.98
N GLN A 403 -33.25 15.52 17.13
CA GLN A 403 -32.56 16.42 18.05
C GLN A 403 -33.51 16.76 19.19
N ILE A 404 -33.19 16.35 20.41
CA ILE A 404 -34.11 16.37 21.54
C ILE A 404 -33.49 17.20 22.69
N PRO A 405 -34.00 18.39 23.02
CA PRO A 405 -33.59 19.12 24.21
C PRO A 405 -34.28 18.47 25.42
N ILE A 406 -33.52 17.72 26.24
CA ILE A 406 -34.06 17.05 27.45
C ILE A 406 -34.28 18.05 28.57
N THR A 407 -33.29 18.94 28.76
CA THR A 407 -33.35 20.09 29.66
C THR A 407 -32.61 21.26 29.01
N ASP A 408 -32.68 22.48 29.62
CA ASP A 408 -31.91 23.65 29.17
C ASP A 408 -30.39 23.40 29.12
N LYS A 409 -29.89 22.32 29.75
CA LYS A 409 -28.48 21.97 29.86
C LYS A 409 -28.12 20.61 29.24
N ILE A 410 -29.12 19.84 28.84
CA ILE A 410 -28.90 18.47 28.29
C ILE A 410 -29.62 18.37 26.98
N ASP A 411 -28.85 18.09 25.95
CA ASP A 411 -29.29 17.77 24.59
C ASP A 411 -28.98 16.33 24.24
N MET A 412 -29.85 15.70 23.44
CA MET A 412 -29.69 14.34 22.93
C MET A 412 -29.93 14.33 21.43
N GLN A 413 -29.09 13.61 20.71
CA GLN A 413 -29.27 13.27 19.32
C GLN A 413 -29.46 11.77 19.20
N TYR A 414 -30.49 11.34 18.46
CA TYR A 414 -30.69 9.95 18.09
C TYR A 414 -30.84 9.83 16.58
N ALA A 415 -30.10 8.92 15.96
CA ALA A 415 -30.19 8.66 14.52
C ALA A 415 -30.31 7.15 14.25
N LEU A 416 -31.03 6.80 13.17
CA LEU A 416 -31.19 5.43 12.68
C LEU A 416 -31.05 5.44 11.15
N ARG A 417 -30.26 4.49 10.61
CA ARG A 417 -30.15 4.23 9.17
C ARG A 417 -30.34 2.75 8.90
N MET A 418 -31.17 2.45 7.92
CA MET A 418 -31.41 1.11 7.39
C MET A 418 -31.02 1.08 5.92
N GLU A 419 -30.27 0.07 5.51
CA GLU A 419 -29.90 -0.16 4.10
C GLU A 419 -30.34 -1.56 3.66
N ASP A 420 -30.72 -1.68 2.38
CA ASP A 420 -30.99 -2.95 1.71
C ASP A 420 -30.24 -2.95 0.37
N SER A 421 -29.29 -3.85 0.24
CA SER A 421 -28.43 -4.00 -0.94
C SER A 421 -28.62 -5.34 -1.59
N ASN A 422 -28.62 -5.39 -2.93
CA ASN A 422 -28.67 -6.63 -3.69
C ASN A 422 -27.35 -7.44 -3.66
N ASP A 423 -26.29 -6.89 -3.02
CA ASP A 423 -24.96 -7.49 -2.91
C ASP A 423 -24.76 -8.10 -1.51
N TYR A 424 -24.76 -7.28 -0.46
CA TYR A 424 -24.46 -7.69 0.93
C TYR A 424 -25.72 -7.85 1.82
N GLY A 425 -26.93 -7.62 1.28
CA GLY A 425 -28.17 -7.71 2.05
C GLY A 425 -28.48 -6.47 2.89
N LYS A 426 -29.01 -6.69 4.10
CA LYS A 426 -29.50 -5.62 4.98
C LYS A 426 -28.48 -5.25 6.04
N ALA A 427 -28.39 -3.94 6.31
CA ALA A 427 -27.65 -3.38 7.44
C ALA A 427 -28.49 -2.32 8.13
N THR A 428 -28.42 -2.28 9.48
CA THR A 428 -29.12 -1.27 10.29
C THR A 428 -28.15 -0.77 11.33
N VAL A 429 -28.00 0.54 11.42
CA VAL A 429 -27.10 1.19 12.37
C VAL A 429 -27.79 2.35 13.08
N SER A 430 -27.44 2.54 14.33
CA SER A 430 -28.00 3.60 15.19
C SER A 430 -26.89 4.47 15.80
N LYS A 431 -27.26 5.67 16.23
CA LYS A 431 -26.40 6.59 16.97
C LYS A 431 -27.18 7.23 18.11
N LEU A 432 -26.55 7.26 19.29
CA LEU A 432 -26.97 8.07 20.41
C LEU A 432 -25.84 9.01 20.81
N ALA A 433 -26.14 10.30 20.92
CA ALA A 433 -25.21 11.29 21.47
C ALA A 433 -25.89 12.15 22.53
N LEU A 434 -25.14 12.49 23.57
CA LEU A 434 -25.57 13.31 24.69
C LEU A 434 -24.58 14.45 24.92
N GLY A 435 -25.08 15.66 25.03
CA GLY A 435 -24.36 16.84 25.48
C GLY A 435 -24.92 17.32 26.82
N TRP A 436 -24.05 17.54 27.81
CA TRP A 436 -24.43 18.04 29.11
C TRP A 436 -23.57 19.25 29.51
N GLN A 437 -24.17 20.44 29.50
CA GLN A 437 -23.56 21.66 30.05
C GLN A 437 -23.62 21.62 31.56
N VAL A 438 -22.60 21.05 32.21
CA VAL A 438 -22.57 20.89 33.69
C VAL A 438 -22.55 22.24 34.39
N MET A 439 -21.71 23.17 33.90
CA MET A 439 -21.61 24.56 34.27
C MET A 439 -21.14 25.38 33.07
N ASP A 440 -21.16 26.71 33.13
CA ASP A 440 -20.83 27.56 31.96
C ASP A 440 -19.46 27.24 31.34
N GLN A 441 -18.49 26.80 32.15
CA GLN A 441 -17.15 26.50 31.75
C GLN A 441 -16.89 25.02 31.43
N VAL A 442 -17.88 24.11 31.67
CA VAL A 442 -17.65 22.68 31.59
C VAL A 442 -18.78 21.98 30.85
N LYS A 443 -18.48 21.37 29.73
CA LYS A 443 -19.40 20.50 28.97
C LYS A 443 -18.89 19.07 28.95
N PHE A 444 -19.73 18.12 29.32
CA PHE A 444 -19.57 16.70 29.16
C PHE A 444 -20.23 16.26 27.85
N ARG A 445 -19.64 15.31 27.14
CA ARG A 445 -20.17 14.70 25.92
C ARG A 445 -20.00 13.21 25.94
N TYR A 446 -21.00 12.51 25.43
CA TYR A 446 -21.01 11.06 25.23
C TYR A 446 -21.56 10.77 23.87
N SER A 447 -20.99 9.80 23.17
CA SER A 447 -21.60 9.24 21.96
C SER A 447 -21.31 7.76 21.88
N ASN A 448 -22.32 7.01 21.43
CA ASN A 448 -22.19 5.65 20.95
C ASN A 448 -22.84 5.58 19.57
N ASN A 449 -22.13 5.05 18.59
CA ASN A 449 -22.67 4.86 17.25
C ASN A 449 -22.21 3.55 16.63
N GLU A 450 -23.18 2.81 16.15
CA GLU A 450 -22.95 1.67 15.29
C GLU A 450 -22.60 2.14 13.87
N THR A 451 -21.72 1.42 13.23
CA THR A 451 -21.31 1.65 11.83
C THR A 451 -21.23 0.33 11.09
N PHE A 452 -21.28 0.34 9.78
CA PHE A 452 -20.93 -0.82 8.97
C PHE A 452 -20.14 -0.41 7.72
N ARG A 453 -19.36 -1.33 7.20
CA ARG A 453 -18.65 -1.18 5.93
C ARG A 453 -18.95 -2.36 5.02
N ALA A 454 -19.63 -2.09 3.91
CA ALA A 454 -19.88 -3.09 2.89
C ALA A 454 -18.56 -3.58 2.25
N PRO A 455 -18.45 -4.86 1.87
CA PRO A 455 -17.30 -5.36 1.12
C PRO A 455 -17.11 -4.53 -0.15
N ALA A 456 -15.87 -4.17 -0.47
CA ALA A 456 -15.58 -3.49 -1.72
C ALA A 456 -15.92 -4.39 -2.91
N LEU A 457 -16.54 -3.85 -3.96
CA LEU A 457 -17.00 -4.64 -5.12
C LEU A 457 -15.89 -5.49 -5.74
N ILE A 458 -14.63 -5.01 -5.71
CA ILE A 458 -13.50 -5.77 -6.23
C ILE A 458 -13.18 -7.00 -5.37
N LEU A 459 -13.32 -6.91 -4.04
CA LEU A 459 -13.06 -8.03 -3.12
C LEU A 459 -14.11 -9.14 -3.27
N VAL A 460 -15.28 -8.81 -3.80
CA VAL A 460 -16.37 -9.76 -4.05
C VAL A 460 -16.25 -10.41 -5.43
N ASN A 461 -15.79 -9.64 -6.44
CA ASN A 461 -15.92 -10.01 -7.85
C ASN A 461 -14.57 -10.22 -8.57
N GLU A 462 -13.41 -10.00 -7.90
CA GLU A 462 -12.10 -10.25 -8.52
C GLU A 462 -11.99 -11.74 -8.91
N GLY A 463 -11.50 -12.01 -10.11
CA GLY A 463 -11.23 -13.36 -10.57
C GLY A 463 -9.99 -13.96 -9.91
N PHE A 464 -9.75 -15.23 -10.15
CA PHE A 464 -8.57 -15.96 -9.68
C PHE A 464 -7.27 -15.23 -10.06
N LEU A 465 -6.45 -14.93 -9.06
CA LEU A 465 -5.18 -14.21 -9.21
C LEU A 465 -4.04 -15.03 -8.61
N GLY A 466 -3.19 -15.58 -9.46
CA GLY A 466 -1.96 -16.28 -9.07
C GLY A 466 -0.76 -15.34 -9.03
N ARG A 467 -0.09 -15.23 -7.88
CA ARG A 467 1.12 -14.44 -7.70
C ARG A 467 2.28 -15.33 -7.31
N SER A 468 3.42 -15.21 -8.01
CA SER A 468 4.66 -15.80 -7.54
C SER A 468 5.18 -15.02 -6.33
N THR A 469 5.48 -15.72 -5.26
CA THR A 469 6.06 -15.17 -4.04
C THR A 469 7.09 -16.11 -3.47
N SER A 470 7.89 -15.68 -2.51
CA SER A 470 8.84 -16.52 -1.79
C SER A 470 8.33 -16.84 -0.40
N THR A 471 8.66 -18.00 0.10
CA THR A 471 8.34 -18.42 1.47
C THR A 471 9.54 -19.06 2.17
N ASN A 472 9.67 -18.78 3.46
CA ASN A 472 10.40 -19.63 4.40
C ASN A 472 9.39 -20.70 4.89
N ASP A 473 9.60 -21.93 4.49
CA ASP A 473 8.64 -23.00 4.78
C ASP A 473 8.78 -23.48 6.24
N ALA A 474 7.84 -23.06 7.06
CA ALA A 474 7.83 -23.39 8.48
C ALA A 474 7.85 -24.91 8.78
N LEU A 475 7.24 -25.73 7.90
CA LEU A 475 7.29 -27.20 8.05
C LEU A 475 8.69 -27.75 7.81
N LEU A 476 9.39 -27.23 6.82
CA LEU A 476 10.79 -27.62 6.56
C LEU A 476 11.72 -27.18 7.69
N GLN A 477 11.57 -25.96 8.19
CA GLN A 477 12.32 -25.49 9.36
C GLN A 477 12.04 -26.36 10.60
N TYR A 478 10.76 -26.67 10.87
CA TYR A 478 10.36 -27.55 11.97
C TYR A 478 10.95 -28.96 11.83
N ALA A 479 10.93 -29.53 10.62
CA ALA A 479 11.42 -30.89 10.35
C ALA A 479 12.97 -30.96 10.42
N ALA A 480 13.66 -29.92 9.96
CA ALA A 480 15.12 -29.86 9.98
C ALA A 480 15.68 -29.43 11.36
N GLY A 481 14.91 -28.68 12.16
CA GLY A 481 15.36 -28.07 13.42
C GLY A 481 16.30 -26.88 13.22
N GLU A 482 16.39 -26.32 12.02
CA GLU A 482 17.21 -25.18 11.63
C GLU A 482 16.60 -24.38 10.49
N ASP A 483 17.04 -23.15 10.29
CA ASP A 483 16.57 -22.28 9.23
C ASP A 483 16.81 -22.89 7.86
N GLN A 484 15.85 -22.71 6.97
CA GLN A 484 15.84 -23.25 5.63
C GLN A 484 15.84 -22.13 4.58
N ASP A 485 16.52 -22.34 3.46
CA ASP A 485 16.48 -21.41 2.32
C ASP A 485 15.04 -21.17 1.86
N ASN A 486 14.71 -19.91 1.59
CA ASN A 486 13.44 -19.56 0.99
C ASN A 486 13.37 -20.04 -0.47
N TYR A 487 12.17 -20.35 -0.91
CA TYR A 487 11.90 -20.73 -2.30
C TYR A 487 10.57 -20.11 -2.78
N SER A 488 10.40 -20.06 -4.11
CA SER A 488 9.19 -19.46 -4.69
C SER A 488 8.03 -20.46 -4.72
N MET A 489 6.84 -19.94 -4.47
CA MET A 489 5.57 -20.64 -4.57
C MET A 489 4.51 -19.74 -5.19
N GLN A 490 3.28 -20.24 -5.40
CA GLN A 490 2.14 -19.45 -5.84
C GLN A 490 1.27 -19.07 -4.65
N ARG A 491 1.00 -17.78 -4.49
CA ARG A 491 -0.08 -17.26 -3.64
C ARG A 491 -1.28 -17.00 -4.53
N ILE A 492 -2.41 -17.60 -4.19
CA ILE A 492 -3.66 -17.51 -4.94
C ILE A 492 -4.64 -16.67 -4.15
N THR A 493 -5.14 -15.59 -4.76
CA THR A 493 -6.26 -14.79 -4.23
C THR A 493 -7.41 -14.83 -5.22
N GLU A 494 -8.64 -14.72 -4.71
CA GLU A 494 -9.87 -14.68 -5.50
C GLU A 494 -10.91 -13.88 -4.74
N GLY A 495 -11.83 -13.23 -5.44
CA GLY A 495 -12.95 -12.52 -4.84
C GLY A 495 -13.87 -13.52 -4.11
N ASN A 496 -14.43 -13.08 -2.99
CA ASN A 496 -15.30 -13.90 -2.17
C ASN A 496 -16.71 -13.31 -2.07
N LYS A 497 -17.67 -13.95 -2.73
CA LYS A 497 -19.09 -13.56 -2.68
C LYS A 497 -19.78 -13.88 -1.34
N GLY A 498 -19.10 -14.59 -0.45
CA GLY A 498 -19.58 -14.89 0.90
C GLY A 498 -19.21 -13.86 1.95
N LEU A 499 -18.51 -12.77 1.56
CA LEU A 499 -18.16 -11.70 2.48
C LEU A 499 -19.42 -10.98 2.99
N THR A 500 -19.48 -10.79 4.31
CA THR A 500 -20.47 -9.96 4.98
C THR A 500 -19.91 -8.56 5.26
N PRO A 501 -20.75 -7.54 5.49
CA PRO A 501 -20.29 -6.26 5.98
C PRO A 501 -19.51 -6.39 7.29
N GLU A 502 -18.49 -5.56 7.45
CA GLU A 502 -17.91 -5.32 8.77
C GLU A 502 -18.88 -4.47 9.58
N GLU A 503 -19.01 -4.77 10.86
CA GLU A 503 -19.84 -4.00 11.79
C GLU A 503 -18.94 -3.33 12.83
N GLY A 504 -19.23 -2.06 13.15
CA GLY A 504 -18.43 -1.28 14.10
C GLY A 504 -19.30 -0.70 15.18
N ASP A 505 -18.81 -0.77 16.42
CA ASP A 505 -19.33 -0.01 17.58
C ASP A 505 -18.27 1.00 18.00
N ASN A 506 -18.67 2.28 18.05
CA ASN A 506 -17.79 3.38 18.39
C ASN A 506 -18.33 4.12 19.59
N GLU A 507 -17.59 4.13 20.68
CA GLU A 507 -17.93 4.86 21.90
C GLU A 507 -16.94 6.00 22.14
N SER A 508 -17.45 7.15 22.58
CA SER A 508 -16.61 8.27 23.00
C SER A 508 -17.21 8.97 24.22
N ILE A 509 -16.35 9.24 25.19
CA ILE A 509 -16.67 10.03 26.38
C ILE A 509 -15.70 11.22 26.43
N GLY A 510 -16.22 12.43 26.47
CA GLY A 510 -15.40 13.63 26.37
C GLY A 510 -15.78 14.72 27.37
N LEU A 511 -14.79 15.54 27.67
CA LEU A 511 -14.88 16.70 28.52
C LEU A 511 -14.32 17.93 27.80
N VAL A 512 -15.08 19.01 27.78
CA VAL A 512 -14.65 20.32 27.28
C VAL A 512 -14.66 21.29 28.43
N ILE A 513 -13.53 21.98 28.66
CA ILE A 513 -13.35 22.92 29.75
C ILE A 513 -12.87 24.25 29.17
N GLU A 514 -13.54 25.35 29.53
CA GLU A 514 -13.13 26.71 29.22
C GLU A 514 -12.95 27.49 30.56
N PRO A 515 -11.79 27.29 31.23
CA PRO A 515 -11.58 27.85 32.57
C PRO A 515 -11.44 29.36 32.59
N VAL A 516 -10.98 29.96 31.50
CA VAL A 516 -10.87 31.39 31.21
C VAL A 516 -11.15 31.64 29.74
N ASP A 517 -11.59 32.82 29.40
CA ASP A 517 -11.90 33.20 28.01
C ASP A 517 -10.74 32.86 27.07
N GLY A 518 -11.06 32.12 25.98
CA GLY A 518 -10.12 31.75 24.95
C GLY A 518 -9.21 30.56 25.26
N LEU A 519 -9.22 30.00 26.49
CA LEU A 519 -8.54 28.77 26.83
C LEU A 519 -9.51 27.59 26.81
N ILE A 520 -9.40 26.73 25.81
CA ILE A 520 -10.25 25.55 25.65
C ILE A 520 -9.39 24.30 25.82
N ILE A 521 -9.78 23.41 26.70
CA ILE A 521 -9.18 22.10 26.93
C ILE A 521 -10.22 21.04 26.59
N THR A 522 -9.88 20.12 25.71
CA THR A 522 -10.71 18.95 25.38
C THR A 522 -9.97 17.67 25.71
N MET A 523 -10.67 16.72 26.31
CA MET A 523 -10.18 15.39 26.60
C MET A 523 -11.26 14.39 26.20
N ASP A 524 -10.94 13.47 25.32
CA ASP A 524 -11.84 12.41 24.88
C ASP A 524 -11.17 11.06 25.07
N LYS A 525 -11.85 10.12 25.68
CA LYS A 525 -11.52 8.70 25.63
C LYS A 525 -12.47 8.05 24.63
N TRP A 526 -11.93 7.25 23.74
CA TRP A 526 -12.71 6.61 22.69
C TRP A 526 -12.31 5.14 22.53
N SER A 527 -13.27 4.34 22.07
CA SER A 527 -13.11 2.94 21.71
C SER A 527 -13.80 2.69 20.38
N ILE A 528 -13.14 1.94 19.51
CA ILE A 528 -13.65 1.48 18.23
C ILE A 528 -13.50 -0.04 18.22
N GLU A 529 -14.62 -0.75 18.21
CA GLU A 529 -14.66 -2.18 18.03
C GLU A 529 -15.23 -2.50 16.64
N THR A 530 -14.52 -3.27 15.83
CA THR A 530 -14.97 -3.68 14.51
C THR A 530 -15.00 -5.19 14.46
N THR A 531 -16.17 -5.77 14.25
CA THR A 531 -16.36 -7.21 14.07
C THR A 531 -16.41 -7.57 12.59
N ASP A 532 -16.19 -8.85 12.28
CA ASP A 532 -16.19 -9.37 10.91
C ASP A 532 -15.25 -8.59 9.95
N THR A 533 -14.12 -8.10 10.47
CA THR A 533 -13.15 -7.32 9.67
C THR A 533 -12.75 -8.07 8.41
N ILE A 534 -12.88 -7.43 7.25
CA ILE A 534 -12.50 -8.05 5.97
C ILE A 534 -11.00 -8.00 5.80
N GLY A 535 -10.38 -9.15 5.70
CA GLY A 535 -8.93 -9.31 5.57
C GLY A 535 -8.56 -10.61 4.90
N ILE A 536 -7.29 -10.94 4.98
CA ILE A 536 -6.73 -12.24 4.55
C ILE A 536 -6.12 -12.92 5.77
N PHE A 537 -6.25 -14.24 5.84
CA PHE A 537 -5.57 -15.01 6.90
C PHE A 537 -4.04 -14.86 6.83
N GLY A 538 -3.53 -14.73 5.62
CA GLY A 538 -2.13 -14.52 5.32
C GLY A 538 -1.37 -15.83 5.03
N MET A 539 -0.59 -15.79 3.97
CA MET A 539 0.20 -16.94 3.50
C MET A 539 1.09 -17.53 4.58
N THR A 540 1.77 -16.69 5.38
CA THR A 540 2.64 -17.15 6.47
C THR A 540 1.84 -17.91 7.53
N ASN A 541 0.71 -17.36 7.95
CA ASN A 541 -0.19 -18.01 8.92
C ASN A 541 -0.74 -19.33 8.38
N ALA A 542 -1.09 -19.37 7.08
CA ALA A 542 -1.59 -20.60 6.45
C ALA A 542 -0.53 -21.73 6.47
N ILE A 543 0.75 -21.41 6.21
CA ILE A 543 1.86 -22.37 6.26
C ILE A 543 2.18 -22.77 7.71
N LEU A 544 2.13 -21.83 8.66
CA LEU A 544 2.27 -22.15 10.10
C LEU A 544 1.16 -23.08 10.57
N LEU A 545 -0.09 -22.84 10.13
CA LEU A 545 -1.21 -23.70 10.46
C LEU A 545 -1.05 -25.12 9.86
N ASP A 546 -0.57 -25.22 8.61
CA ASP A 546 -0.22 -26.50 8.00
C ASP A 546 0.84 -27.25 8.83
N THR A 547 1.85 -26.54 9.31
CA THR A 547 2.91 -27.08 10.17
C THR A 547 2.35 -27.57 11.50
N LEU A 548 1.50 -26.76 12.15
CA LEU A 548 0.87 -27.10 13.43
C LEU A 548 0.00 -28.34 13.33
N ILE A 549 -0.90 -28.39 12.32
CA ILE A 549 -1.78 -29.56 12.08
C ILE A 549 -0.96 -30.83 11.91
N ARG A 550 0.12 -30.80 11.11
CA ARG A 550 0.98 -31.96 10.87
C ARG A 550 1.78 -32.37 12.12
N ALA A 551 2.25 -31.39 12.89
CA ALA A 551 3.00 -31.66 14.14
C ALA A 551 2.09 -32.29 15.20
N GLU A 552 0.85 -31.80 15.35
CA GLU A 552 -0.14 -32.36 16.28
C GLU A 552 -0.65 -33.74 15.86
N GLY A 553 -0.87 -33.94 14.55
CA GLY A 553 -1.37 -35.19 14.01
C GLY A 553 -0.32 -36.30 13.82
N GLY A 554 0.95 -35.93 13.87
CA GLY A 554 2.07 -36.86 13.83
C GLY A 554 2.26 -37.56 12.47
N PRO A 555 2.82 -38.80 12.45
CA PRO A 555 3.21 -39.45 11.20
C PRO A 555 2.03 -39.92 10.33
N THR A 556 0.81 -39.84 10.81
CA THR A 556 -0.41 -40.23 10.08
C THR A 556 -1.15 -39.04 9.48
N GLU A 557 -0.84 -37.80 9.91
CA GLU A 557 -1.41 -36.58 9.35
C GLU A 557 -0.62 -36.11 8.12
N CYS A 558 -1.06 -36.51 6.93
CA CYS A 558 -0.39 -36.24 5.68
C CYS A 558 -1.04 -35.10 4.87
N THR A 559 -2.23 -34.63 5.24
CA THR A 559 -2.96 -33.61 4.48
C THR A 559 -2.64 -32.17 4.92
N GLY A 560 -2.55 -31.92 6.23
CA GLY A 560 -2.29 -30.60 6.79
C GLY A 560 -3.43 -29.60 6.52
N ASN A 561 -3.06 -28.32 6.32
CA ASN A 561 -4.01 -27.26 6.02
C ASN A 561 -4.55 -27.40 4.58
N PRO A 562 -5.88 -27.47 4.34
CA PRO A 562 -6.45 -27.62 3.00
C PRO A 562 -6.16 -26.45 2.06
N ASN A 563 -5.83 -25.27 2.60
CA ASN A 563 -5.42 -24.10 1.81
C ASN A 563 -3.96 -24.14 1.37
N VAL A 564 -3.16 -25.11 1.85
CA VAL A 564 -1.74 -25.26 1.50
C VAL A 564 -1.55 -26.52 0.66
N LYS A 565 -1.26 -26.32 -0.62
CA LYS A 565 -0.94 -27.42 -1.53
C LYS A 565 0.56 -27.66 -1.57
N ARG A 566 0.98 -28.88 -1.27
CA ARG A 566 2.39 -29.30 -1.32
C ARG A 566 2.68 -30.24 -2.49
N THR A 567 3.94 -30.25 -2.94
CA THR A 567 4.45 -31.26 -3.87
C THR A 567 4.56 -32.63 -3.18
N ALA A 568 4.76 -33.68 -3.94
CA ALA A 568 5.12 -34.97 -3.39
C ALA A 568 6.49 -34.90 -2.68
N TYR A 569 6.66 -35.65 -1.60
CA TYR A 569 7.94 -35.77 -0.92
C TYR A 569 8.98 -36.40 -1.86
N ALA A 570 10.11 -35.70 -2.03
CA ALA A 570 11.20 -36.16 -2.92
C ALA A 570 12.53 -36.37 -2.17
N GLY A 571 12.51 -36.25 -0.83
CA GLY A 571 13.70 -36.26 0.03
C GLY A 571 14.32 -34.88 0.19
N TYR A 572 15.11 -34.73 1.25
CA TYR A 572 15.86 -33.51 1.57
C TYR A 572 17.29 -33.87 1.94
N ASP A 573 18.17 -32.88 2.05
CA ASP A 573 19.56 -33.03 2.51
C ASP A 573 19.69 -33.23 4.03
N PHE A 574 18.55 -33.19 4.74
CA PHE A 574 18.44 -33.54 6.14
C PHE A 574 17.53 -34.78 6.34
N ALA A 575 17.67 -35.44 7.51
CA ALA A 575 16.85 -36.60 7.86
C ALA A 575 15.43 -36.15 8.26
N TRP A 576 14.42 -36.59 7.52
CA TRP A 576 13.04 -36.28 7.87
C TRP A 576 12.64 -36.97 9.17
N PRO A 577 12.03 -36.27 10.16
CA PRO A 577 11.63 -36.86 11.44
C PRO A 577 10.59 -37.97 11.25
N SER A 578 10.79 -39.11 11.92
CA SER A 578 9.80 -40.21 11.90
C SER A 578 8.48 -39.86 12.62
N THR A 579 8.46 -38.74 13.33
CA THR A 579 7.29 -38.19 14.03
C THR A 579 6.37 -37.38 13.14
N LEU A 580 6.76 -37.13 11.88
CA LEU A 580 5.98 -36.34 10.89
C LEU A 580 5.71 -37.18 9.65
N CYS A 581 4.49 -37.03 9.06
CA CYS A 581 4.25 -37.53 7.72
C CYS A 581 5.12 -36.76 6.71
N PRO A 582 5.86 -37.49 5.82
CA PRO A 582 6.70 -36.85 4.81
C PRO A 582 5.89 -35.94 3.86
N ALA A 583 6.39 -34.72 3.63
CA ALA A 583 5.75 -33.74 2.76
C ALA A 583 6.78 -33.01 1.89
N GLY A 584 6.41 -32.67 0.67
CA GLY A 584 7.22 -31.84 -0.22
C GLY A 584 7.05 -30.34 0.06
N GLU A 585 7.69 -29.52 -0.79
CA GLU A 585 7.62 -28.08 -0.74
C GLU A 585 6.21 -27.53 -0.99
N VAL A 586 5.91 -26.36 -0.46
CA VAL A 586 4.64 -25.67 -0.76
C VAL A 586 4.61 -25.31 -2.25
N GLN A 587 3.63 -25.80 -2.97
CA GLN A 587 3.37 -25.43 -4.36
C GLN A 587 2.52 -24.17 -4.48
N SER A 588 1.46 -24.10 -3.67
CA SER A 588 0.57 -22.94 -3.61
C SER A 588 -0.11 -22.79 -2.27
N VAL A 589 -0.51 -21.57 -1.94
CA VAL A 589 -1.39 -21.22 -0.82
C VAL A 589 -2.60 -20.47 -1.35
N ASN A 590 -3.80 -20.94 -1.01
CA ASN A 590 -5.05 -20.21 -1.20
C ASN A 590 -5.21 -19.21 -0.05
N ASP A 591 -5.20 -17.92 -0.37
CA ASP A 591 -5.20 -16.82 0.60
C ASP A 591 -6.32 -15.85 0.22
N TYR A 592 -7.56 -16.32 0.36
CA TYR A 592 -8.77 -15.59 0.00
C TYR A 592 -9.14 -14.54 1.04
N TYR A 593 -9.91 -13.54 0.60
CA TYR A 593 -10.55 -12.61 1.52
C TYR A 593 -11.61 -13.32 2.36
N VAL A 594 -11.59 -13.06 3.65
CA VAL A 594 -12.52 -13.62 4.64
C VAL A 594 -12.90 -12.54 5.65
N ASN A 595 -14.04 -12.71 6.30
CA ASN A 595 -14.33 -11.96 7.52
C ASN A 595 -13.48 -12.57 8.64
N THR A 596 -12.60 -11.75 9.22
CA THR A 596 -11.74 -12.13 10.36
C THR A 596 -12.43 -11.73 11.66
N ASP A 597 -11.80 -12.03 12.79
CA ASP A 597 -12.35 -11.74 14.11
C ASP A 597 -12.27 -10.23 14.46
N THR A 598 -12.73 -9.88 15.64
CA THR A 598 -12.87 -8.51 16.14
C THR A 598 -11.54 -7.77 16.19
N ARG A 599 -11.56 -6.51 15.75
CA ARG A 599 -10.48 -5.54 15.95
C ARG A 599 -10.92 -4.49 16.96
N THR A 600 -10.10 -4.26 17.97
CA THR A 600 -10.34 -3.24 19.00
C THR A 600 -9.23 -2.20 18.94
N ILE A 601 -9.63 -0.93 18.86
CA ILE A 601 -8.72 0.22 18.91
C ILE A 601 -9.25 1.17 19.98
N GLU A 602 -8.43 1.47 20.98
CA GLU A 602 -8.79 2.38 22.07
C GLU A 602 -7.73 3.46 22.21
N GLY A 603 -8.18 4.64 22.64
CA GLY A 603 -7.25 5.74 22.83
C GLY A 603 -7.85 6.95 23.49
N LYS A 604 -7.02 7.98 23.57
CA LYS A 604 -7.34 9.28 24.19
C LYS A 604 -6.84 10.40 23.31
N ASP A 605 -7.70 11.38 23.10
CA ASP A 605 -7.37 12.63 22.44
C ASP A 605 -7.39 13.76 23.46
N THR A 606 -6.29 14.50 23.55
CA THR A 606 -6.21 15.70 24.38
C THR A 606 -5.86 16.90 23.52
N SER A 607 -6.60 17.98 23.63
CA SER A 607 -6.31 19.23 22.93
C SER A 607 -6.35 20.40 23.92
N VAL A 608 -5.35 21.25 23.84
CA VAL A 608 -5.31 22.54 24.54
C VAL A 608 -5.19 23.63 23.49
N MET A 609 -6.14 24.55 23.48
CA MET A 609 -6.15 25.71 22.61
C MET A 609 -6.27 26.98 23.44
N TYR A 610 -5.39 27.94 23.18
CA TYR A 610 -5.43 29.26 23.84
C TYR A 610 -5.29 30.38 22.83
N ASN A 611 -6.30 31.25 22.79
CA ASN A 611 -6.28 32.46 21.98
C ASN A 611 -6.32 33.67 22.89
N ILE A 612 -5.39 34.62 22.73
CA ILE A 612 -5.28 35.81 23.54
C ILE A 612 -5.03 37.03 22.63
N ASP A 613 -5.82 38.06 22.87
CA ASP A 613 -5.64 39.38 22.27
C ASP A 613 -4.80 40.26 23.19
N THR A 614 -3.75 40.87 22.66
CA THR A 614 -2.84 41.76 23.37
C THR A 614 -2.57 43.02 22.56
N ASP A 615 -1.95 44.04 23.18
CA ASP A 615 -1.60 45.30 22.52
C ASP A 615 -0.57 45.09 21.39
N VAL A 616 0.17 43.97 21.38
CA VAL A 616 1.15 43.60 20.34
C VAL A 616 0.59 42.56 19.37
N GLY A 617 -0.72 42.30 19.35
CA GLY A 617 -1.41 41.42 18.43
C GLY A 617 -2.08 40.22 19.08
N ARG A 618 -2.68 39.40 18.22
CA ARG A 618 -3.37 38.17 18.61
C ARG A 618 -2.43 37.00 18.57
N PHE A 619 -2.34 36.24 19.67
CA PHE A 619 -1.66 34.98 19.76
C PHE A 619 -2.63 33.82 19.78
N GLY A 620 -2.30 32.74 19.12
CA GLY A 620 -3.04 31.47 19.19
C GLY A 620 -2.07 30.32 19.40
N PHE A 621 -2.35 29.50 20.42
CA PHE A 621 -1.57 28.29 20.72
C PHE A 621 -2.51 27.09 20.64
N LYS A 622 -2.04 26.01 20.05
CA LYS A 622 -2.76 24.73 20.03
C LYS A 622 -1.78 23.57 20.17
N VAL A 623 -2.07 22.68 21.11
CA VAL A 623 -1.39 21.40 21.26
C VAL A 623 -2.44 20.31 21.18
N MET A 624 -2.20 19.31 20.37
CA MET A 624 -3.01 18.09 20.28
C MET A 624 -2.11 16.89 20.54
N HIS A 625 -2.59 16.02 21.37
CA HIS A 625 -1.96 14.73 21.68
C HIS A 625 -2.98 13.63 21.41
N VAL A 626 -2.61 12.68 20.58
CA VAL A 626 -3.35 11.44 20.34
C VAL A 626 -2.54 10.31 20.94
N HIS A 627 -3.14 9.55 21.83
CA HIS A 627 -2.54 8.38 22.46
C HIS A 627 -3.42 7.15 22.22
N TYR A 628 -2.84 6.10 21.68
CA TYR A 628 -3.49 4.81 21.52
C TYR A 628 -3.14 3.91 22.72
N ASP A 629 -4.15 3.52 23.49
CA ASP A 629 -4.00 2.55 24.59
C ASP A 629 -3.93 1.11 24.04
N THR A 630 -4.66 0.83 22.95
CA THR A 630 -4.81 -0.51 22.38
C THR A 630 -4.96 -0.45 20.87
N PHE A 631 -4.30 -1.35 20.17
CA PHE A 631 -4.57 -1.72 18.78
C PHE A 631 -4.44 -3.23 18.68
N ASN A 632 -5.56 -3.94 18.79
CA ASN A 632 -5.60 -5.39 18.91
C ASN A 632 -6.48 -6.02 17.82
N GLN A 633 -6.02 -7.10 17.22
CA GLN A 633 -6.80 -7.97 16.34
C GLN A 633 -7.02 -9.29 17.06
N ALA A 634 -8.25 -9.54 17.48
CA ALA A 634 -8.55 -10.78 18.17
C ALA A 634 -8.22 -11.99 17.29
N ALA A 635 -7.73 -13.04 17.92
CA ALA A 635 -7.47 -14.31 17.28
C ALA A 635 -8.66 -15.25 17.53
N GLY A 636 -9.46 -15.52 16.50
CA GLY A 636 -10.53 -16.52 16.50
C GLY A 636 -10.14 -17.79 15.75
N GLY A 637 -10.82 -18.90 15.97
CA GLY A 637 -10.66 -20.12 15.21
C GLY A 637 -9.20 -20.58 15.05
N ASP A 638 -8.75 -20.75 13.80
CA ASP A 638 -7.37 -21.18 13.49
C ASP A 638 -6.30 -20.15 13.86
N ALA A 639 -6.63 -18.86 13.85
CA ALA A 639 -5.72 -17.81 14.31
C ALA A 639 -5.43 -17.96 15.83
N ARG A 640 -6.43 -18.34 16.62
CA ARG A 640 -6.25 -18.64 18.05
C ARG A 640 -5.32 -19.83 18.27
N ARG A 641 -5.48 -20.92 17.49
CA ARG A 641 -4.58 -22.08 17.55
C ARG A 641 -3.11 -21.67 17.28
N LEU A 642 -2.90 -20.77 16.31
CA LEU A 642 -1.55 -20.26 16.01
C LEU A 642 -1.00 -19.41 17.14
N SER A 643 -1.80 -18.50 17.70
CA SER A 643 -1.39 -17.65 18.82
C SER A 643 -1.01 -18.49 20.04
N ASP A 644 -1.84 -19.47 20.41
CA ASP A 644 -1.59 -20.38 21.53
C ASP A 644 -0.33 -21.25 21.33
N ALA A 645 -0.02 -21.63 20.08
CA ALA A 645 1.12 -22.45 19.73
C ALA A 645 2.43 -21.65 19.52
N ALA A 646 2.37 -20.31 19.45
CA ALA A 646 3.50 -19.46 19.05
C ALA A 646 4.75 -19.62 19.93
N ASN A 647 4.57 -19.80 21.24
CA ASN A 647 5.64 -20.02 22.21
C ASN A 647 5.85 -21.51 22.56
N GLY A 648 5.16 -22.41 21.87
CA GLY A 648 5.21 -23.87 22.07
C GLY A 648 5.70 -24.58 20.81
N THR A 649 4.79 -25.31 20.14
CA THR A 649 5.09 -26.12 18.95
C THR A 649 5.68 -25.29 17.80
N LEU A 650 5.32 -24.00 17.67
CA LEU A 650 5.79 -23.10 16.62
C LEU A 650 6.96 -22.21 17.06
N ALA A 651 7.50 -22.41 18.27
CA ALA A 651 8.61 -21.60 18.80
C ALA A 651 9.85 -21.70 17.86
N GLY A 652 10.46 -20.56 17.57
CA GLY A 652 11.62 -20.46 16.67
C GLY A 652 11.29 -20.49 15.17
N LEU A 653 10.01 -20.67 14.80
CA LEU A 653 9.54 -20.53 13.42
C LEU A 653 9.16 -19.07 13.08
N ALA A 654 8.60 -18.85 11.88
CA ALA A 654 8.11 -17.53 11.49
C ALA A 654 7.07 -16.99 12.49
N THR A 655 7.07 -15.68 12.71
CA THR A 655 6.12 -15.01 13.60
C THR A 655 4.70 -15.08 13.03
N VAL A 656 3.73 -15.42 13.86
CA VAL A 656 2.30 -15.29 13.54
C VAL A 656 2.02 -13.80 13.31
N ARG A 657 1.34 -13.47 12.22
CA ARG A 657 1.17 -12.09 11.76
C ARG A 657 -0.28 -11.66 11.80
N GLY A 658 -0.50 -10.36 12.10
CA GLY A 658 -1.80 -9.71 11.96
C GLY A 658 -2.82 -10.08 13.01
N ILE A 659 -2.41 -10.67 14.12
CA ILE A 659 -3.25 -11.01 15.29
C ILE A 659 -2.58 -10.57 16.59
N ASP A 660 -3.34 -10.56 17.66
CA ASP A 660 -2.98 -10.05 18.99
C ASP A 660 -2.62 -8.55 18.95
N SER A 661 -1.72 -8.06 19.77
CA SER A 661 -1.37 -6.64 19.81
C SER A 661 -0.59 -6.23 18.56
N LEU A 662 -1.12 -5.22 17.86
CA LEU A 662 -0.50 -4.60 16.70
C LEU A 662 0.04 -3.20 17.02
N LEU A 663 -0.11 -2.71 18.27
CA LEU A 663 0.38 -1.42 18.71
C LEU A 663 1.91 -1.39 18.66
N ASN A 664 2.47 -0.28 18.25
CA ASN A 664 3.90 -0.07 18.02
C ASN A 664 4.54 -1.02 17.00
N LEU A 665 3.72 -1.57 16.08
CA LEU A 665 4.19 -2.41 14.98
C LEU A 665 3.83 -1.80 13.63
N ASN A 666 4.83 -1.73 12.72
CA ASN A 666 4.60 -1.39 11.32
C ASN A 666 3.83 -0.07 11.14
N GLY A 667 4.31 1.00 11.77
CA GLY A 667 3.77 2.35 11.66
C GLY A 667 2.53 2.64 12.51
N ARG A 668 2.09 1.71 13.38
CA ARG A 668 0.98 1.94 14.34
C ARG A 668 1.55 2.46 15.64
N ILE A 669 1.92 3.73 15.64
CA ILE A 669 2.51 4.42 16.80
C ILE A 669 1.48 4.61 17.91
N ASP A 670 1.94 4.61 19.16
CA ASP A 670 1.09 4.88 20.33
C ASP A 670 0.89 6.38 20.59
N ASP A 671 1.87 7.22 20.30
CA ASP A 671 1.81 8.65 20.56
C ASP A 671 2.05 9.51 19.32
N LYS A 672 1.22 10.54 19.16
CA LYS A 672 1.41 11.60 18.16
C LYS A 672 1.09 12.95 18.74
N TYR A 673 2.02 13.89 18.60
CA TYR A 673 1.82 15.29 18.99
C TYR A 673 1.73 16.19 17.77
N THR A 674 0.81 17.16 17.82
CA THR A 674 0.74 18.26 16.85
C THR A 674 0.64 19.59 17.61
N MET A 675 1.57 20.50 17.31
CA MET A 675 1.68 21.79 17.99
C MET A 675 1.55 22.91 16.99
N LYS A 676 0.90 24.01 17.35
CA LYS A 676 0.79 25.23 16.55
C LYS A 676 0.92 26.45 17.45
N ALA A 677 1.72 27.42 17.04
CA ALA A 677 1.79 28.75 17.62
C ALA A 677 1.62 29.77 16.50
N SER A 678 0.68 30.68 16.64
CA SER A 678 0.40 31.73 15.66
C SER A 678 0.43 33.11 16.30
N TRP A 679 0.89 34.08 15.54
CA TRP A 679 0.84 35.51 15.91
C TRP A 679 0.36 36.33 14.71
N ARG A 680 -0.53 37.30 14.97
CA ARG A 680 -1.03 38.25 13.99
C ARG A 680 -1.06 39.64 14.56
N ASN A 681 -0.47 40.59 13.85
CA ASN A 681 -0.54 42.03 14.19
C ASN A 681 -0.61 42.86 12.92
N GLY A 682 -1.73 43.54 12.69
CA GLY A 682 -1.99 44.29 11.47
C GLY A 682 -1.78 43.44 10.21
N PRO A 683 -0.82 43.78 9.34
CA PRO A 683 -0.55 43.06 8.10
C PRO A 683 0.30 41.79 8.29
N TYR A 684 0.90 41.58 9.45
CA TYR A 684 1.86 40.53 9.73
C TYR A 684 1.19 39.26 10.26
N GLU A 685 1.64 38.12 9.80
CA GLU A 685 1.26 36.79 10.27
C GLU A 685 2.51 35.92 10.44
N VAL A 686 2.61 35.26 11.59
CA VAL A 686 3.63 34.21 11.83
C VAL A 686 2.90 32.96 12.32
N LEU A 687 3.24 31.81 11.75
CA LEU A 687 2.75 30.50 12.19
C LEU A 687 3.94 29.55 12.29
N VAL A 688 4.11 28.94 13.45
CA VAL A 688 5.01 27.82 13.68
C VAL A 688 4.16 26.59 13.97
N SER A 689 4.46 25.47 13.31
CA SER A 689 3.77 24.21 13.59
C SER A 689 4.79 23.07 13.64
N GLY A 690 4.57 22.13 14.57
CA GLY A 690 5.37 20.92 14.74
C GLY A 690 4.49 19.69 14.77
N THR A 691 5.02 18.58 14.27
CA THR A 691 4.43 17.25 14.42
C THR A 691 5.52 16.29 14.85
N GLN A 692 5.23 15.50 15.89
CA GLN A 692 6.09 14.43 16.38
C GLN A 692 5.34 13.10 16.28
N TRP A 693 6.02 12.11 15.74
CA TRP A 693 5.59 10.70 15.67
C TRP A 693 6.50 9.88 16.59
N ALA A 694 5.89 9.02 17.41
CA ALA A 694 6.63 8.12 18.29
C ALA A 694 7.36 7.01 17.51
N GLU A 695 8.27 6.32 18.18
CA GLU A 695 8.99 5.15 17.69
C GLU A 695 8.05 3.93 17.49
N PHE A 696 8.47 3.00 16.66
CA PHE A 696 7.78 1.71 16.46
C PHE A 696 8.77 0.65 15.95
N PHE A 697 8.28 -0.60 15.74
CA PHE A 697 9.10 -1.70 15.25
C PHE A 697 8.58 -2.25 13.91
N GLU A 698 9.50 -2.61 13.01
CA GLU A 698 9.20 -3.40 11.81
C GLU A 698 9.19 -4.89 12.13
N SER A 699 8.03 -5.53 12.05
CA SER A 699 7.90 -6.96 12.37
C SER A 699 8.43 -7.90 11.28
N ALA A 700 8.67 -7.39 10.08
CA ALA A 700 9.21 -8.17 8.96
C ALA A 700 10.72 -8.45 9.10
N HIS A 701 11.44 -7.54 9.75
CA HIS A 701 12.88 -7.64 9.99
C HIS A 701 13.15 -8.04 11.42
N THR A 702 13.75 -9.20 11.58
CA THR A 702 14.09 -9.73 12.91
C THR A 702 15.46 -10.37 12.88
N GLU A 703 16.23 -10.16 13.94
CA GLU A 703 17.52 -10.80 14.18
C GLU A 703 17.54 -11.43 15.56
N THR A 704 18.30 -12.48 15.75
CA THR A 704 18.48 -13.10 17.06
C THR A 704 19.79 -12.60 17.67
N ILE A 705 19.69 -11.73 18.67
CA ILE A 705 20.80 -11.13 19.39
C ILE A 705 20.81 -11.70 20.81
N ASP A 706 21.92 -12.31 21.22
CA ASP A 706 22.07 -12.97 22.51
C ASP A 706 20.95 -13.99 22.83
N GLY A 707 20.45 -14.69 21.80
CA GLY A 707 19.37 -15.67 21.92
C GLY A 707 17.96 -15.08 22.02
N VAL A 708 17.81 -13.76 21.89
CA VAL A 708 16.53 -13.05 21.90
C VAL A 708 16.25 -12.53 20.49
N ARG A 709 15.06 -12.86 19.97
CA ARG A 709 14.59 -12.32 18.69
C ARG A 709 14.17 -10.87 18.85
N GLN A 710 14.83 -9.98 18.14
CA GLN A 710 14.57 -8.54 18.14
C GLN A 710 14.02 -8.10 16.79
N MET A 711 13.08 -7.15 16.80
CA MET A 711 12.56 -6.49 15.61
C MET A 711 13.35 -5.21 15.34
N TRP A 712 13.35 -4.76 14.07
CA TRP A 712 14.02 -3.52 13.69
C TRP A 712 13.32 -2.31 14.30
N PRO A 713 14.02 -1.46 15.09
CA PRO A 713 13.47 -0.24 15.65
C PRO A 713 13.44 0.87 14.58
N VAL A 714 12.34 1.60 14.50
CA VAL A 714 12.19 2.85 13.73
C VAL A 714 12.01 3.96 14.75
N ASP A 715 12.98 4.87 14.80
CA ASP A 715 13.04 5.94 15.81
C ASP A 715 11.90 6.97 15.63
N GLU A 716 11.69 7.78 16.66
CA GLU A 716 10.77 8.92 16.61
C GLU A 716 11.21 9.96 15.57
N MET A 717 10.25 10.73 15.05
CA MET A 717 10.52 11.83 14.11
C MET A 717 9.77 13.09 14.52
N THR A 718 10.44 14.24 14.50
CA THR A 718 9.84 15.55 14.72
C THR A 718 10.08 16.47 13.53
N VAL A 719 9.01 17.08 13.00
CA VAL A 719 9.10 18.03 11.88
C VAL A 719 8.51 19.37 12.29
N VAL A 720 9.28 20.44 12.12
CA VAL A 720 8.88 21.82 12.41
C VAL A 720 8.75 22.62 11.12
N ASN A 721 7.63 23.36 10.99
CA ASN A 721 7.36 24.23 9.85
C ASN A 721 7.15 25.67 10.32
N VAL A 722 7.61 26.64 9.53
CA VAL A 722 7.44 28.08 9.79
C VAL A 722 6.76 28.73 8.59
N THR A 723 5.74 29.55 8.85
CA THR A 723 5.08 30.37 7.83
C THR A 723 5.13 31.84 8.25
N LEU A 724 5.59 32.69 7.34
CA LEU A 724 5.57 34.14 7.47
C LEU A 724 4.62 34.72 6.44
N GLY A 725 3.70 35.57 6.87
CA GLY A 725 2.71 36.21 6.00
C GLY A 725 2.71 37.71 6.11
N TYR A 726 2.48 38.38 4.98
CA TYR A 726 2.28 39.81 4.92
C TYR A 726 1.12 40.18 3.99
N LYS A 727 0.20 41.03 4.49
CA LYS A 727 -0.93 41.53 3.71
C LYS A 727 -0.69 43.00 3.36
N PHE A 728 -0.55 43.30 2.08
CA PHE A 728 -0.38 44.63 1.56
C PHE A 728 -1.71 45.43 1.54
N ASP A 729 -1.64 46.77 1.56
CA ASP A 729 -2.81 47.65 1.53
C ASP A 729 -3.66 47.45 0.26
N ASN A 730 -3.04 47.06 -0.85
CA ASN A 730 -3.73 46.75 -2.11
C ASN A 730 -4.47 45.41 -2.09
N GLY A 731 -4.52 44.69 -0.96
CA GLY A 731 -5.19 43.43 -0.76
C GLY A 731 -4.39 42.20 -1.24
N LEU A 732 -3.15 42.39 -1.75
CA LEU A 732 -2.24 41.27 -2.01
C LEU A 732 -1.75 40.69 -0.68
N ARG A 733 -1.80 39.37 -0.51
CA ARG A 733 -1.18 38.65 0.60
C ARG A 733 -0.07 37.76 0.04
N VAL A 734 1.08 37.84 0.66
CA VAL A 734 2.23 36.99 0.36
C VAL A 734 2.56 36.15 1.58
N ARG A 735 2.77 34.86 1.39
CA ARG A 735 3.22 33.93 2.43
C ARG A 735 4.48 33.22 1.98
N LEU A 736 5.46 33.14 2.85
CA LEU A 736 6.63 32.28 2.74
C LEU A 736 6.48 31.16 3.76
N GLN A 737 6.50 29.92 3.32
CA GLN A 737 6.48 28.76 4.19
C GLN A 737 7.77 27.96 4.02
N VAL A 738 8.44 27.69 5.12
CA VAL A 738 9.58 26.76 5.21
C VAL A 738 9.06 25.53 5.93
N LYS A 739 8.92 24.43 5.22
CA LYS A 739 8.58 23.12 5.80
C LYS A 739 9.85 22.41 6.19
N ASN A 740 9.78 21.69 7.33
CA ASN A 740 10.94 20.97 7.86
C ASN A 740 12.16 21.87 8.00
N ILE A 741 12.03 22.91 8.85
CA ILE A 741 13.08 23.97 8.96
C ILE A 741 14.41 23.42 9.48
N GLU A 742 14.39 22.31 10.19
CA GLU A 742 15.56 21.64 10.75
C GLU A 742 16.21 20.66 9.77
N ASP A 743 15.62 20.49 8.57
CA ASP A 743 16.04 19.53 7.54
C ASP A 743 16.11 18.08 8.07
N GLU A 744 15.17 17.74 8.96
CA GLU A 744 15.08 16.42 9.59
C GLU A 744 14.88 15.34 8.54
N ARG A 745 15.65 14.26 8.64
CA ARG A 745 15.56 13.12 7.73
C ARG A 745 14.81 11.99 8.40
N ALA A 746 14.00 11.28 7.63
CA ALA A 746 13.21 10.17 8.15
C ALA A 746 14.11 9.08 8.77
N PRO A 747 13.68 8.46 9.89
CA PRO A 747 14.36 7.30 10.47
C PRO A 747 14.46 6.16 9.46
N LEU A 748 15.51 5.35 9.58
CA LEU A 748 15.70 4.21 8.69
C LEU A 748 14.67 3.12 8.96
N ALA A 749 14.10 2.63 7.87
CA ALA A 749 13.19 1.49 7.83
C ALA A 749 13.36 0.75 6.49
N ASP A 750 13.10 -0.55 6.44
CA ASP A 750 13.27 -1.32 5.19
C ASP A 750 11.99 -1.39 4.33
N GLU A 751 10.88 -0.80 4.77
CA GLU A 751 9.58 -0.90 4.09
C GLU A 751 9.57 -0.27 2.70
N THR A 752 10.30 0.82 2.47
CA THR A 752 10.35 1.51 1.18
C THR A 752 11.75 1.55 0.58
N PHE A 753 11.83 1.80 -0.75
CA PHE A 753 13.09 1.94 -1.45
C PHE A 753 13.90 3.20 -1.06
N GLY A 754 13.32 4.13 -0.30
CA GLY A 754 14.02 5.27 0.31
C GLY A 754 14.61 4.93 1.67
N MET A 755 14.41 3.70 2.14
CA MET A 755 14.83 3.21 3.45
C MET A 755 14.23 4.04 4.60
N TYR A 756 12.94 4.34 4.49
CA TYR A 756 12.14 4.96 5.53
C TYR A 756 10.69 4.45 5.46
N TRP A 757 9.91 4.63 6.52
CA TRP A 757 8.51 4.21 6.55
C TRP A 757 7.62 5.22 5.83
N GLY A 758 7.36 5.00 4.54
CA GLY A 758 6.72 5.96 3.63
C GLY A 758 5.27 6.32 3.96
N ASP A 759 4.54 5.46 4.69
CA ASP A 759 3.16 5.73 5.10
C ASP A 759 3.05 6.71 6.28
N LEU A 760 4.14 6.90 7.04
CA LEU A 760 4.16 7.75 8.22
C LEU A 760 5.13 8.93 8.07
N HIS A 761 6.28 8.71 7.47
CA HIS A 761 7.37 9.67 7.38
C HIS A 761 7.62 10.13 5.94
N THR A 762 8.26 11.29 5.78
CA THR A 762 8.77 11.78 4.49
C THR A 762 10.25 12.12 4.63
N ASP A 763 11.05 11.77 3.62
CA ASP A 763 12.52 11.92 3.63
C ASP A 763 13.01 12.95 2.59
N PHE A 764 12.17 13.92 2.20
CA PHE A 764 12.52 14.92 1.18
C PHE A 764 13.21 16.17 1.76
N GLY A 765 13.48 16.18 3.08
CA GLY A 765 14.18 17.28 3.74
C GLY A 765 13.40 18.60 3.74
N GLN A 766 14.15 19.72 3.78
CA GLN A 766 13.59 21.05 3.84
C GLN A 766 12.95 21.49 2.52
N ASN A 767 11.77 22.12 2.59
CA ASN A 767 11.03 22.59 1.43
C ASN A 767 10.55 24.04 1.60
N TYR A 768 10.67 24.85 0.56
CA TYR A 768 10.25 26.25 0.52
C TYR A 768 9.04 26.42 -0.36
N ASN A 769 8.02 27.13 0.14
CA ASN A 769 6.83 27.46 -0.62
C ASN A 769 6.53 28.96 -0.52
N ILE A 770 6.26 29.63 -1.64
CA ILE A 770 5.84 31.04 -1.70
C ILE A 770 4.43 31.07 -2.30
N GLU A 771 3.49 31.65 -1.55
CA GLU A 771 2.09 31.80 -1.94
C GLU A 771 1.75 33.28 -2.16
N PHE A 772 1.12 33.60 -3.29
CA PHE A 772 0.55 34.90 -3.60
C PHE A 772 -0.96 34.76 -3.69
N TYR A 773 -1.70 35.56 -2.90
CA TYR A 773 -3.15 35.60 -2.96
C TYR A 773 -3.61 37.04 -3.18
N LYS A 774 -4.50 37.24 -4.16
CA LYS A 774 -5.09 38.54 -4.47
C LYS A 774 -6.58 38.38 -4.72
N LYS A 775 -7.37 39.24 -4.05
CA LYS A 775 -8.81 39.41 -4.36
C LYS A 775 -8.98 40.65 -5.22
N PHE A 776 -9.70 40.55 -6.33
CA PHE A 776 -10.00 41.60 -7.26
C PHE A 776 -11.44 42.10 -7.10
#